data_0f279292ae245be84422540ef9793978
#
_entry.id   0f279292ae245be84422540ef9793978
#
_cell.length_a   1.000
_cell.length_b   1.000
_cell.length_c   1.000
_cell.angle_alpha   90.00
_cell.angle_beta   90.00
_cell.angle_gamma   90.00
#
_symmetry.space_group_name_H-M   'P 1'
#
loop_
_entity.id
_entity.type
_entity.pdbx_description
1 polymer ?
#
loop_
_entity_poly.entity_id
_entity_poly.type
_entity_poly.pdbx_seq_one_letter_code
_entity_poly.pdbx_strand_id
1 'polypeptide(L)'
;MKQADLIFRNAHVLTMDEDYHIYNPGAVVIVGDSILDVGAESTILQNYQADEILDCKEKILMPGLINAHTHVPMTLLRGLADDLRLDVWLMGYMMPVEREFVSPEFVRLGTKLACAESIRSGVTTFVDMYYFESDIAAATADSGLRAICSQTVLKFPSPDATYYEESLAAAEDFIKAWKGHPLIVPSVGPHAPYTCTDEILRDSAFLAVKYDVPLHIHLAETAGEVENIRKESGMPVIPFVKKRGIFEAKVIAAHCVHIDEGEMRSMQHAGAGIAHNPSSNLKLASGFANVKRMLELKVNVGIGTDGPASNNDLDMIEEIRLASMVAKAASGDPTALPAKQTLAMATSMGAKAIHLDHMTGSIVRGKRADLILLGIDKLHNSPNFQRDPDGIYAQIIYAAKSTDISHVMVNGQWLMKDRELLTLDEEALIAEAQAYAGKIDAFLIEREQSVLSKLVAIGGAMEEASFEVQAKVHIKDPQNIINALDQEAIEIVYTRHYHEYDTYFYFEDEKQGRLRYREDEFIDKQGEVSNVRGRLTLVGVTRERTFDHDVILSRSRYYAPASHSLRFYREYFDPASELEIEKDRKRFKIQYKGVDFYINLDTLVNPDLGHFLEVKSRTWSRDDAERKSQLIAELIDYLGASSEKAETQDYPEIVEDHLNHQ
;
A
#
# COMPACT_ATOMS: atom_id res chain seq x y z
N MET A 1 -30.50 46.97 -5.26
CA MET A 1 -30.02 45.66 -4.92
C MET A 1 -29.14 45.14 -6.07
N LYS A 2 -28.04 44.42 -5.75
CA LYS A 2 -27.21 43.80 -6.76
C LYS A 2 -27.84 42.45 -7.15
N GLN A 3 -27.75 42.06 -8.41
CA GLN A 3 -28.28 40.80 -8.91
C GLN A 3 -27.30 39.67 -8.60
N ALA A 4 -27.82 38.52 -8.20
CA ALA A 4 -27.10 37.26 -7.97
C ALA A 4 -27.87 36.09 -8.60
N ASP A 5 -27.24 34.94 -8.71
CA ASP A 5 -27.88 33.76 -9.26
C ASP A 5 -28.65 33.00 -8.16
N LEU A 6 -28.02 32.84 -6.98
CA LEU A 6 -28.58 32.11 -5.84
C LEU A 6 -28.30 32.84 -4.52
N ILE A 7 -29.27 32.87 -3.62
CA ILE A 7 -29.10 33.25 -2.21
C ILE A 7 -29.56 32.10 -1.33
N PHE A 8 -28.62 31.58 -0.50
CA PHE A 8 -28.96 30.79 0.68
C PHE A 8 -29.40 31.72 1.78
N ARG A 9 -30.56 31.51 2.36
CA ARG A 9 -31.06 32.30 3.49
C ARG A 9 -31.50 31.42 4.66
N ASN A 10 -31.74 32.06 5.81
CA ASN A 10 -32.21 31.36 7.03
C ASN A 10 -31.32 30.17 7.38
N ALA A 11 -30.01 30.35 7.23
CA ALA A 11 -29.01 29.36 7.51
C ALA A 11 -28.26 29.66 8.82
N HIS A 12 -27.76 28.61 9.49
CA HIS A 12 -26.70 28.73 10.47
C HIS A 12 -25.37 28.64 9.71
N VAL A 13 -24.81 29.77 9.31
CA VAL A 13 -23.62 29.82 8.45
C VAL A 13 -22.37 29.71 9.28
N LEU A 14 -21.56 28.67 9.03
CA LEU A 14 -20.20 28.53 9.56
C LEU A 14 -19.21 28.85 8.45
N THR A 15 -18.52 29.99 8.54
CA THR A 15 -17.65 30.45 7.44
C THR A 15 -16.37 29.65 7.34
N MET A 16 -15.86 29.12 8.43
CA MET A 16 -14.54 28.48 8.56
C MET A 16 -13.41 29.37 8.02
N ASP A 17 -13.59 30.69 8.06
CA ASP A 17 -12.56 31.69 7.76
C ASP A 17 -11.54 31.79 8.89
N GLU A 18 -10.56 32.69 8.79
CA GLU A 18 -9.49 32.86 9.79
C GLU A 18 -10.02 33.21 11.19
N ASP A 19 -11.16 33.94 11.28
CA ASP A 19 -11.80 34.36 12.52
C ASP A 19 -12.94 33.45 12.97
N TYR A 20 -13.29 32.44 12.16
CA TYR A 20 -14.40 31.49 12.42
C TYR A 20 -15.75 32.21 12.63
N HIS A 21 -16.08 33.17 11.77
CA HIS A 21 -17.35 33.88 11.87
C HIS A 21 -18.55 32.95 11.76
N ILE A 22 -19.54 33.18 12.63
CA ILE A 22 -20.83 32.48 12.62
C ILE A 22 -21.93 33.51 12.41
N TYR A 23 -22.84 33.26 11.44
CA TYR A 23 -24.03 34.05 11.20
C TYR A 23 -25.29 33.20 11.41
N ASN A 24 -26.16 33.61 12.36
CA ASN A 24 -27.42 32.91 12.63
C ASN A 24 -28.54 33.89 13.03
N PRO A 25 -29.56 34.15 12.17
CA PRO A 25 -29.66 33.67 10.80
C PRO A 25 -28.63 34.34 9.86
N GLY A 26 -28.03 33.54 9.04
CA GLY A 26 -27.06 33.96 8.02
C GLY A 26 -27.57 33.75 6.61
N ALA A 27 -26.88 34.38 5.64
CA ALA A 27 -27.09 34.19 4.23
C ALA A 27 -25.78 34.21 3.43
N VAL A 28 -25.76 33.48 2.32
CA VAL A 28 -24.64 33.42 1.37
C VAL A 28 -25.14 33.70 -0.03
N VAL A 29 -24.42 34.52 -0.77
CA VAL A 29 -24.76 34.97 -2.13
C VAL A 29 -23.80 34.33 -3.12
N ILE A 30 -24.33 33.71 -4.16
CA ILE A 30 -23.57 33.04 -5.22
C ILE A 30 -23.81 33.73 -6.56
N VAL A 31 -22.73 33.91 -7.32
CA VAL A 31 -22.74 34.32 -8.72
C VAL A 31 -21.77 33.40 -9.49
N GLY A 32 -22.29 32.72 -10.49
CA GLY A 32 -21.57 31.76 -11.29
C GLY A 32 -21.01 30.62 -10.39
N ASP A 33 -19.72 30.50 -10.37
CA ASP A 33 -19.00 29.48 -9.62
C ASP A 33 -18.49 29.96 -8.24
N SER A 34 -18.79 31.20 -7.86
CA SER A 34 -18.09 31.88 -6.76
C SER A 34 -19.01 32.48 -5.72
N ILE A 35 -18.53 32.58 -4.49
CA ILE A 35 -19.17 33.25 -3.38
C ILE A 35 -19.00 34.77 -3.59
N LEU A 36 -20.13 35.48 -3.77
CA LEU A 36 -20.13 36.94 -3.92
C LEU A 36 -20.08 37.65 -2.57
N ASP A 37 -20.90 37.19 -1.60
CA ASP A 37 -20.95 37.78 -0.25
C ASP A 37 -21.49 36.78 0.78
N VAL A 38 -21.19 37.02 2.08
CA VAL A 38 -21.68 36.26 3.21
C VAL A 38 -21.89 37.18 4.41
N GLY A 39 -22.93 36.93 5.21
CA GLY A 39 -23.18 37.75 6.39
C GLY A 39 -24.53 37.49 7.05
N ALA A 40 -24.92 38.41 7.96
CA ALA A 40 -26.22 38.35 8.57
C ALA A 40 -27.32 38.49 7.48
N GLU A 41 -28.35 37.63 7.58
CA GLU A 41 -29.41 37.54 6.56
C GLU A 41 -30.05 38.92 6.24
N SER A 42 -30.38 39.70 7.28
CA SER A 42 -30.99 41.03 7.10
C SER A 42 -30.13 41.97 6.26
N THR A 43 -28.82 41.94 6.40
CA THR A 43 -27.86 42.74 5.64
C THR A 43 -27.77 42.26 4.19
N ILE A 44 -27.71 40.99 3.98
CA ILE A 44 -27.62 40.39 2.64
C ILE A 44 -28.88 40.68 1.84
N LEU A 45 -30.07 40.42 2.39
CA LEU A 45 -31.34 40.64 1.71
C LEU A 45 -31.66 42.13 1.41
N GLN A 46 -31.04 43.07 2.13
CA GLN A 46 -31.11 44.49 1.80
C GLN A 46 -30.29 44.87 0.57
N ASN A 47 -29.16 44.18 0.36
CA ASN A 47 -28.16 44.51 -0.64
C ASN A 47 -28.31 43.73 -1.94
N TYR A 48 -28.85 42.51 -1.88
CA TYR A 48 -28.88 41.54 -2.97
C TYR A 48 -30.32 41.05 -3.28
N GLN A 49 -30.55 40.69 -4.54
CA GLN A 49 -31.67 39.90 -5.01
C GLN A 49 -31.14 38.81 -5.92
N ALA A 50 -31.81 37.65 -6.02
CA ALA A 50 -31.36 36.54 -6.82
C ALA A 50 -32.49 35.92 -7.62
N ASP A 51 -32.11 35.19 -8.67
CA ASP A 51 -33.04 34.42 -9.49
C ASP A 51 -33.60 33.22 -8.72
N GLU A 52 -32.75 32.57 -7.87
CA GLU A 52 -33.15 31.51 -6.96
C GLU A 52 -32.86 31.91 -5.50
N ILE A 53 -33.82 31.66 -4.61
CA ILE A 53 -33.62 31.83 -3.16
C ILE A 53 -33.96 30.53 -2.47
N LEU A 54 -32.95 29.91 -1.82
CA LEU A 54 -33.08 28.69 -1.05
C LEU A 54 -33.22 29.01 0.44
N ASP A 55 -34.37 28.67 1.03
CA ASP A 55 -34.59 28.73 2.47
C ASP A 55 -33.96 27.47 3.11
N CYS A 56 -32.87 27.65 3.85
CA CYS A 56 -32.12 26.56 4.49
C CYS A 56 -32.80 25.95 5.72
N LYS A 57 -33.93 26.55 6.20
CA LYS A 57 -34.70 26.03 7.33
C LYS A 57 -33.85 25.79 8.57
N GLU A 58 -33.00 26.77 8.89
CA GLU A 58 -32.09 26.75 10.04
C GLU A 58 -31.00 25.61 10.00
N LYS A 59 -30.84 24.95 8.85
CA LYS A 59 -29.72 23.99 8.67
C LYS A 59 -28.37 24.72 8.70
N ILE A 60 -27.35 23.98 8.98
CA ILE A 60 -25.96 24.46 8.94
C ILE A 60 -25.53 24.54 7.48
N LEU A 61 -25.11 25.72 7.06
CA LEU A 61 -24.45 25.97 5.77
C LEU A 61 -22.96 26.18 6.05
N MET A 62 -22.11 25.29 5.52
CA MET A 62 -20.68 25.31 5.75
C MET A 62 -19.91 24.96 4.46
N PRO A 63 -18.58 25.21 4.41
CA PRO A 63 -17.76 24.72 3.30
C PRO A 63 -17.90 23.20 3.17
N GLY A 64 -17.81 22.71 1.95
CA GLY A 64 -17.72 21.28 1.71
C GLY A 64 -16.49 20.66 2.34
N LEU A 65 -16.58 19.40 2.68
CA LEU A 65 -15.48 18.66 3.33
C LEU A 65 -14.38 18.36 2.31
N ILE A 66 -13.16 18.34 2.80
CA ILE A 66 -11.95 18.05 2.03
C ILE A 66 -11.37 16.74 2.53
N ASN A 67 -11.29 15.76 1.63
CA ASN A 67 -10.56 14.51 1.84
C ASN A 67 -9.13 14.69 1.32
N ALA A 68 -8.18 14.86 2.24
CA ALA A 68 -6.81 15.26 1.91
C ALA A 68 -5.94 14.12 1.34
N HIS A 69 -6.44 12.88 1.34
CA HIS A 69 -5.76 11.71 0.77
C HIS A 69 -6.73 10.54 0.60
N THR A 70 -6.74 9.98 -0.59
CA THR A 70 -7.49 8.76 -0.91
C THR A 70 -6.92 8.05 -2.15
N HIS A 71 -7.48 6.86 -2.47
CA HIS A 71 -7.27 6.08 -3.68
C HIS A 71 -8.64 5.70 -4.25
N VAL A 72 -9.30 6.66 -4.94
CA VAL A 72 -10.73 6.54 -5.28
C VAL A 72 -11.11 5.28 -6.07
N PRO A 73 -10.32 4.76 -7.04
CA PRO A 73 -10.69 3.54 -7.75
C PRO A 73 -10.73 2.27 -6.89
N MET A 74 -10.05 2.30 -5.72
CA MET A 74 -10.06 1.17 -4.78
C MET A 74 -11.43 0.93 -4.11
N THR A 75 -12.46 1.73 -4.40
CA THR A 75 -13.84 1.39 -4.04
C THR A 75 -14.27 0.03 -4.56
N LEU A 76 -13.73 -0.42 -5.71
CA LEU A 76 -13.97 -1.74 -6.27
C LEU A 76 -13.18 -2.86 -5.57
N LEU A 77 -12.27 -2.52 -4.66
CA LEU A 77 -11.45 -3.44 -3.85
C LEU A 77 -11.83 -3.42 -2.36
N ARG A 78 -12.90 -2.73 -2.01
CA ARG A 78 -13.40 -2.60 -0.65
C ARG A 78 -13.73 -3.96 -0.03
N GLY A 79 -13.18 -4.27 1.14
CA GLY A 79 -13.41 -5.53 1.84
C GLY A 79 -12.79 -6.76 1.18
N LEU A 80 -11.89 -6.58 0.20
CA LEU A 80 -11.24 -7.68 -0.51
C LEU A 80 -10.32 -8.50 0.40
N ALA A 81 -9.64 -7.85 1.35
CA ALA A 81 -8.69 -8.48 2.25
C ALA A 81 -8.59 -7.65 3.53
N ASP A 82 -9.25 -8.08 4.59
CA ASP A 82 -9.28 -7.41 5.88
C ASP A 82 -8.47 -8.17 6.93
N ASP A 83 -8.12 -7.48 8.04
CA ASP A 83 -7.43 -8.04 9.20
C ASP A 83 -6.04 -8.61 8.90
N LEU A 84 -5.36 -8.08 7.88
CA LEU A 84 -4.02 -8.45 7.47
C LEU A 84 -3.00 -7.36 7.78
N ARG A 85 -1.73 -7.75 7.94
CA ARG A 85 -0.64 -6.79 8.01
C ARG A 85 -0.43 -6.10 6.67
N LEU A 86 0.03 -4.84 6.69
CA LEU A 86 0.19 -4.01 5.50
C LEU A 86 0.99 -4.70 4.38
N ASP A 87 2.10 -5.37 4.71
CA ASP A 87 2.94 -6.03 3.72
C ASP A 87 2.23 -7.23 3.05
N VAL A 88 1.51 -8.04 3.83
CA VAL A 88 0.70 -9.16 3.32
C VAL A 88 -0.49 -8.65 2.52
N TRP A 89 -1.20 -7.65 3.04
CA TRP A 89 -2.32 -6.99 2.38
C TRP A 89 -1.92 -6.42 1.02
N LEU A 90 -0.85 -5.60 0.99
CA LEU A 90 -0.42 -4.93 -0.24
C LEU A 90 0.15 -5.91 -1.26
N MET A 91 1.16 -6.70 -0.85
CA MET A 91 1.93 -7.54 -1.80
C MET A 91 1.23 -8.87 -2.10
N GLY A 92 0.47 -9.40 -1.14
CA GLY A 92 -0.22 -10.68 -1.27
C GLY A 92 -1.57 -10.58 -1.99
N TYR A 93 -2.28 -9.47 -1.83
CA TYR A 93 -3.66 -9.32 -2.32
C TYR A 93 -3.83 -8.12 -3.24
N MET A 94 -3.53 -6.90 -2.79
CA MET A 94 -3.81 -5.68 -3.56
C MET A 94 -3.05 -5.64 -4.89
N MET A 95 -1.72 -5.68 -4.86
CA MET A 95 -0.92 -5.59 -6.09
C MET A 95 -1.21 -6.70 -7.12
N PRO A 96 -1.43 -7.98 -6.75
CA PRO A 96 -1.84 -9.00 -7.71
C PRO A 96 -3.20 -8.73 -8.36
N VAL A 97 -4.19 -8.27 -7.58
CA VAL A 97 -5.52 -7.91 -8.11
C VAL A 97 -5.44 -6.65 -8.96
N GLU A 98 -4.71 -5.63 -8.53
CA GLU A 98 -4.48 -4.42 -9.32
C GLU A 98 -3.83 -4.73 -10.68
N ARG A 99 -2.82 -5.58 -10.69
CA ARG A 99 -2.13 -5.99 -11.93
C ARG A 99 -3.05 -6.69 -12.93
N GLU A 100 -4.03 -7.45 -12.43
CA GLU A 100 -4.98 -8.22 -13.28
C GLU A 100 -6.17 -7.37 -13.74
N PHE A 101 -6.72 -6.53 -12.87
CA PHE A 101 -8.02 -5.88 -13.11
C PHE A 101 -7.96 -4.40 -13.39
N VAL A 102 -6.90 -3.68 -12.92
CA VAL A 102 -6.86 -2.23 -13.06
C VAL A 102 -6.63 -1.85 -14.53
N SER A 103 -7.60 -1.14 -15.07
CA SER A 103 -7.69 -0.69 -16.45
C SER A 103 -8.39 0.67 -16.50
N PRO A 104 -8.39 1.38 -17.62
CA PRO A 104 -9.17 2.61 -17.76
C PRO A 104 -10.64 2.46 -17.38
N GLU A 105 -11.29 1.34 -17.73
CA GLU A 105 -12.70 1.07 -17.37
C GLU A 105 -12.86 0.87 -15.87
N PHE A 106 -11.95 0.10 -15.25
CA PHE A 106 -11.95 -0.14 -13.81
C PHE A 106 -11.83 1.17 -13.03
N VAL A 107 -10.83 2.00 -13.37
CA VAL A 107 -10.61 3.26 -12.65
C VAL A 107 -11.76 4.25 -12.85
N ARG A 108 -12.36 4.32 -14.04
CA ARG A 108 -13.55 5.17 -14.28
C ARG A 108 -14.73 4.75 -13.43
N LEU A 109 -15.05 3.46 -13.37
CA LEU A 109 -16.15 2.94 -12.56
C LEU A 109 -15.89 3.17 -11.07
N GLY A 110 -14.73 2.76 -10.56
CA GLY A 110 -14.37 2.94 -9.16
C GLY A 110 -14.37 4.40 -8.75
N THR A 111 -13.87 5.30 -9.60
CA THR A 111 -13.91 6.75 -9.36
C THR A 111 -15.35 7.28 -9.29
N LYS A 112 -16.23 6.87 -10.20
CA LYS A 112 -17.64 7.32 -10.15
C LYS A 112 -18.36 6.83 -8.90
N LEU A 113 -18.09 5.58 -8.47
CA LEU A 113 -18.61 5.03 -7.23
C LEU A 113 -18.10 5.82 -6.01
N ALA A 114 -16.80 6.14 -5.96
CA ALA A 114 -16.20 6.98 -4.93
C ALA A 114 -16.78 8.41 -4.95
N CYS A 115 -17.00 9.00 -6.11
CA CYS A 115 -17.63 10.30 -6.24
C CYS A 115 -19.06 10.31 -5.69
N ALA A 116 -19.85 9.27 -5.97
CA ALA A 116 -21.20 9.14 -5.43
C ALA A 116 -21.20 9.09 -3.89
N GLU A 117 -20.34 8.28 -3.30
CA GLU A 117 -20.17 8.16 -1.85
C GLU A 117 -19.66 9.47 -1.23
N SER A 118 -18.65 10.09 -1.84
CA SER A 118 -18.10 11.39 -1.43
C SER A 118 -19.15 12.49 -1.43
N ILE A 119 -19.97 12.59 -2.47
CA ILE A 119 -21.09 13.55 -2.52
C ILE A 119 -22.09 13.25 -1.39
N ARG A 120 -22.44 11.99 -1.17
CA ARG A 120 -23.34 11.56 -0.09
C ARG A 120 -22.84 11.94 1.30
N SER A 121 -21.52 11.94 1.51
CA SER A 121 -20.87 12.29 2.77
C SER A 121 -20.43 13.77 2.86
N GLY A 122 -20.72 14.60 1.83
CA GLY A 122 -20.46 16.03 1.84
C GLY A 122 -19.03 16.42 1.47
N VAL A 123 -18.26 15.51 0.91
CA VAL A 123 -16.95 15.81 0.33
C VAL A 123 -17.16 16.59 -0.97
N THR A 124 -16.47 17.70 -1.11
CA THR A 124 -16.47 18.54 -2.32
C THR A 124 -15.13 18.56 -3.03
N THR A 125 -14.06 18.16 -2.31
CA THR A 125 -12.69 18.11 -2.82
C THR A 125 -11.97 16.90 -2.22
N PHE A 126 -11.26 16.14 -3.08
CA PHE A 126 -10.38 15.06 -2.60
C PHE A 126 -9.00 15.12 -3.26
N VAL A 127 -8.04 14.41 -2.67
CA VAL A 127 -6.69 14.21 -3.22
C VAL A 127 -6.50 12.75 -3.49
N ASP A 128 -6.39 12.38 -4.76
CA ASP A 128 -6.17 11.01 -5.22
C ASP A 128 -4.71 10.74 -5.58
N MET A 129 -4.30 9.50 -5.48
CA MET A 129 -3.06 8.95 -6.03
C MET A 129 -3.32 7.54 -6.54
N TYR A 130 -3.28 7.36 -7.86
CA TYR A 130 -3.49 6.03 -8.43
C TYR A 130 -2.87 5.90 -9.83
N TYR A 131 -3.36 4.96 -10.62
CA TYR A 131 -2.96 4.67 -12.00
C TYR A 131 -4.04 5.18 -12.97
N PHE A 132 -3.67 5.48 -14.22
CA PHE A 132 -4.58 6.02 -15.24
C PHE A 132 -5.25 7.35 -14.80
N GLU A 133 -4.49 8.26 -14.24
CA GLU A 133 -5.02 9.50 -13.65
C GLU A 133 -5.82 10.39 -14.61
N SER A 134 -5.55 10.33 -15.91
CA SER A 134 -6.38 11.03 -16.90
C SER A 134 -7.83 10.52 -16.92
N ASP A 135 -8.02 9.21 -16.72
CA ASP A 135 -9.34 8.59 -16.68
C ASP A 135 -10.07 8.87 -15.35
N ILE A 136 -9.32 8.91 -14.24
CA ILE A 136 -9.81 9.33 -12.92
C ILE A 136 -10.26 10.79 -12.98
N ALA A 137 -9.41 11.67 -13.53
CA ALA A 137 -9.71 13.09 -13.69
C ALA A 137 -10.97 13.33 -14.53
N ALA A 138 -11.13 12.61 -15.64
CA ALA A 138 -12.30 12.68 -16.49
C ALA A 138 -13.57 12.24 -15.76
N ALA A 139 -13.54 11.07 -15.09
CA ALA A 139 -14.67 10.56 -14.33
C ALA A 139 -15.05 11.49 -13.16
N THR A 140 -14.06 12.10 -12.49
CA THR A 140 -14.26 13.09 -11.43
C THR A 140 -14.90 14.36 -11.94
N ALA A 141 -14.38 14.91 -13.05
CA ALA A 141 -14.93 16.12 -13.68
C ALA A 141 -16.36 15.91 -14.17
N ASP A 142 -16.66 14.75 -14.79
CA ASP A 142 -18.00 14.35 -15.20
C ASP A 142 -18.96 14.23 -14.01
N SER A 143 -18.47 13.79 -12.86
CA SER A 143 -19.24 13.72 -11.61
C SER A 143 -19.46 15.09 -10.96
N GLY A 144 -18.68 16.10 -11.35
CA GLY A 144 -18.75 17.47 -10.87
C GLY A 144 -17.96 17.77 -9.61
N LEU A 145 -17.18 16.80 -9.07
CA LEU A 145 -16.32 17.00 -7.89
C LEU A 145 -15.00 17.68 -8.25
N ARG A 146 -14.42 18.34 -7.26
CA ARG A 146 -13.06 18.88 -7.35
C ARG A 146 -12.04 17.84 -6.87
N ALA A 147 -10.91 17.71 -7.57
CA ALA A 147 -9.83 16.84 -7.12
C ALA A 147 -8.42 17.37 -7.44
N ILE A 148 -7.47 16.99 -6.61
CA ILE A 148 -6.06 16.87 -6.98
C ILE A 148 -5.85 15.42 -7.38
N CYS A 149 -5.41 15.18 -8.60
CA CYS A 149 -5.17 13.86 -9.17
C CYS A 149 -3.67 13.66 -9.37
N SER A 150 -3.09 12.63 -8.73
CA SER A 150 -1.64 12.46 -8.62
C SER A 150 -1.20 11.19 -9.35
N GLN A 151 -0.66 11.33 -10.57
CA GLN A 151 -0.13 10.19 -11.32
C GLN A 151 0.97 9.47 -10.53
N THR A 152 0.74 8.20 -10.21
CA THR A 152 1.65 7.37 -9.43
C THR A 152 2.94 7.09 -10.19
N VAL A 153 4.08 7.25 -9.51
CA VAL A 153 5.41 6.88 -10.01
C VAL A 153 6.09 5.98 -9.00
N LEU A 154 6.53 4.79 -9.45
CA LEU A 154 7.22 3.81 -8.60
C LEU A 154 8.23 2.97 -9.41
N LYS A 155 9.15 2.29 -8.71
CA LYS A 155 10.25 1.51 -9.33
C LYS A 155 9.82 0.16 -9.92
N PHE A 156 8.60 -0.27 -9.67
CA PHE A 156 8.05 -1.54 -10.16
C PHE A 156 7.12 -1.28 -11.34
N PRO A 157 6.90 -2.27 -12.23
CA PRO A 157 5.83 -2.18 -13.21
C PRO A 157 4.47 -1.93 -12.56
N SER A 158 3.73 -0.96 -13.10
CA SER A 158 2.35 -0.62 -12.69
C SER A 158 1.36 -1.02 -13.78
N PRO A 159 0.05 -1.00 -13.52
CA PRO A 159 -0.96 -1.30 -14.53
C PRO A 159 -0.90 -0.42 -15.78
N ASP A 160 -0.40 0.81 -15.65
CA ASP A 160 -0.33 1.82 -16.70
C ASP A 160 1.08 2.12 -17.23
N ALA A 161 2.13 1.51 -16.65
CA ALA A 161 3.51 1.72 -17.10
C ALA A 161 4.41 0.53 -16.77
N THR A 162 5.32 0.20 -17.70
CA THR A 162 6.31 -0.87 -17.51
C THR A 162 7.54 -0.39 -16.75
N TYR A 163 7.90 0.89 -16.93
CA TYR A 163 9.06 1.54 -16.32
C TYR A 163 8.67 2.89 -15.74
N TYR A 164 9.40 3.38 -14.75
CA TYR A 164 9.08 4.65 -14.09
C TYR A 164 9.19 5.87 -15.02
N GLU A 165 10.01 5.80 -16.05
CA GLU A 165 10.13 6.86 -17.05
C GLU A 165 8.83 7.02 -17.85
N GLU A 166 8.11 5.94 -18.10
CA GLU A 166 6.78 5.97 -18.73
C GLU A 166 5.77 6.62 -17.80
N SER A 167 5.78 6.29 -16.49
CA SER A 167 4.93 6.94 -15.48
C SER A 167 5.21 8.44 -15.36
N LEU A 168 6.49 8.87 -15.39
CA LEU A 168 6.85 10.29 -15.38
C LEU A 168 6.41 11.00 -16.66
N ALA A 169 6.53 10.37 -17.83
CA ALA A 169 6.05 10.91 -19.09
C ALA A 169 4.51 11.05 -19.07
N ALA A 170 3.81 10.03 -18.57
CA ALA A 170 2.36 10.08 -18.38
C ALA A 170 1.95 11.21 -17.42
N ALA A 171 2.69 11.40 -16.31
CA ALA A 171 2.47 12.52 -15.38
C ALA A 171 2.67 13.88 -16.07
N GLU A 172 3.72 14.03 -16.89
CA GLU A 172 3.95 15.27 -17.64
C GLU A 172 2.84 15.55 -18.64
N ASP A 173 2.38 14.55 -19.37
CA ASP A 173 1.32 14.69 -20.36
C ASP A 173 -0.05 14.95 -19.68
N PHE A 174 -0.32 14.29 -18.55
CA PHE A 174 -1.47 14.57 -17.70
C PHE A 174 -1.48 16.04 -17.21
N ILE A 175 -0.36 16.53 -16.71
CA ILE A 175 -0.23 17.93 -16.29
C ILE A 175 -0.53 18.88 -17.46
N LYS A 176 0.03 18.64 -18.64
CA LYS A 176 -0.21 19.49 -19.82
C LYS A 176 -1.67 19.51 -20.24
N ALA A 177 -2.37 18.37 -20.15
CA ALA A 177 -3.76 18.23 -20.53
C ALA A 177 -4.73 18.89 -19.55
N TRP A 178 -4.47 18.80 -18.25
CA TRP A 178 -5.43 19.18 -17.21
C TRP A 178 -5.11 20.47 -16.46
N LYS A 179 -3.89 21.01 -16.58
CA LYS A 179 -3.54 22.27 -15.90
C LYS A 179 -4.44 23.42 -16.32
N GLY A 180 -5.07 24.05 -15.32
CA GLY A 180 -6.04 25.14 -15.53
C GLY A 180 -7.50 24.68 -15.65
N HIS A 181 -7.79 23.39 -15.54
CA HIS A 181 -9.17 22.90 -15.47
C HIS A 181 -9.86 23.42 -14.19
N PRO A 182 -11.15 23.79 -14.22
CA PRO A 182 -11.83 24.44 -13.09
C PRO A 182 -12.01 23.50 -11.88
N LEU A 183 -12.02 22.18 -12.08
CA LEU A 183 -12.25 21.18 -11.03
C LEU A 183 -11.03 20.33 -10.75
N ILE A 184 -10.19 20.08 -11.74
CA ILE A 184 -9.06 19.12 -11.62
C ILE A 184 -7.73 19.86 -11.53
N VAL A 185 -6.94 19.51 -10.51
CA VAL A 185 -5.59 19.98 -10.32
C VAL A 185 -4.65 18.78 -10.51
N PRO A 186 -3.86 18.73 -11.59
CA PRO A 186 -2.91 17.65 -11.79
C PRO A 186 -1.75 17.74 -10.79
N SER A 187 -1.23 16.58 -10.39
CA SER A 187 -0.15 16.42 -9.42
C SER A 187 0.80 15.28 -9.82
N VAL A 188 1.99 15.24 -9.23
CA VAL A 188 2.94 14.14 -9.38
C VAL A 188 2.94 13.30 -8.10
N GLY A 189 2.80 11.97 -8.24
CA GLY A 189 2.65 11.05 -7.13
C GLY A 189 3.81 10.05 -6.98
N PRO A 190 5.06 10.43 -6.57
CA PRO A 190 6.03 9.42 -6.17
C PRO A 190 5.49 8.66 -4.96
N HIS A 191 5.21 7.36 -5.13
CA HIS A 191 4.37 6.61 -4.19
C HIS A 191 4.87 6.69 -2.75
N ALA A 192 6.08 6.21 -2.48
CA ALA A 192 6.69 6.23 -1.15
C ALA A 192 8.21 6.08 -1.25
N PRO A 193 9.01 6.47 -0.24
CA PRO A 193 10.46 6.34 -0.27
C PRO A 193 10.96 4.90 -0.47
N TYR A 194 10.24 3.89 0.04
CA TYR A 194 10.62 2.48 -0.10
C TYR A 194 10.22 1.85 -1.46
N THR A 195 9.32 2.49 -2.20
CA THR A 195 8.91 2.08 -3.56
C THR A 195 9.54 2.91 -4.66
N CYS A 196 10.32 3.93 -4.32
CA CYS A 196 10.99 4.82 -5.24
C CYS A 196 12.51 4.74 -5.09
N THR A 197 13.24 4.94 -6.19
CA THR A 197 14.69 5.17 -6.14
C THR A 197 15.00 6.64 -5.89
N ASP A 198 16.28 6.94 -5.65
CA ASP A 198 16.74 8.33 -5.51
C ASP A 198 16.45 9.18 -6.75
N GLU A 199 16.56 8.55 -7.94
CA GLU A 199 16.28 9.18 -9.24
C GLU A 199 14.79 9.50 -9.35
N ILE A 200 13.91 8.54 -9.07
CA ILE A 200 12.45 8.73 -9.13
C ILE A 200 12.02 9.91 -8.25
N LEU A 201 12.54 9.97 -7.02
CA LEU A 201 12.21 11.07 -6.09
C LEU A 201 12.65 12.44 -6.63
N ARG A 202 13.88 12.53 -7.20
CA ARG A 202 14.40 13.78 -7.78
C ARG A 202 13.65 14.20 -9.04
N ASP A 203 13.39 13.25 -9.93
CA ASP A 203 12.72 13.52 -11.20
C ASP A 203 11.26 13.94 -10.99
N SER A 204 10.58 13.29 -10.02
CA SER A 204 9.23 13.68 -9.60
C SER A 204 9.19 15.08 -9.00
N ALA A 205 10.13 15.40 -8.10
CA ALA A 205 10.25 16.75 -7.53
C ALA A 205 10.53 17.81 -8.60
N PHE A 206 11.47 17.52 -9.51
CA PHE A 206 11.78 18.40 -10.63
C PHE A 206 10.56 18.66 -11.51
N LEU A 207 9.80 17.61 -11.84
CA LEU A 207 8.59 17.73 -12.67
C LEU A 207 7.52 18.59 -11.98
N ALA A 208 7.26 18.36 -10.70
CA ALA A 208 6.31 19.15 -9.92
C ALA A 208 6.68 20.64 -9.85
N VAL A 209 7.95 20.94 -9.58
CA VAL A 209 8.47 22.33 -9.56
C VAL A 209 8.41 22.97 -10.94
N LYS A 210 8.84 22.25 -11.99
CA LYS A 210 8.82 22.73 -13.39
C LYS A 210 7.42 23.23 -13.81
N TYR A 211 6.40 22.54 -13.40
CA TYR A 211 5.03 22.87 -13.79
C TYR A 211 4.24 23.62 -12.70
N ASP A 212 4.84 23.92 -11.56
CA ASP A 212 4.15 24.51 -10.38
C ASP A 212 2.86 23.79 -10.04
N VAL A 213 2.96 22.46 -9.86
CA VAL A 213 1.87 21.57 -9.43
C VAL A 213 2.22 20.92 -8.09
N PRO A 214 1.22 20.42 -7.33
CA PRO A 214 1.49 19.68 -6.10
C PRO A 214 2.30 18.40 -6.35
N LEU A 215 2.96 17.92 -5.29
CA LEU A 215 3.58 16.61 -5.21
C LEU A 215 2.98 15.87 -4.03
N HIS A 216 2.44 14.69 -4.28
CA HIS A 216 1.76 13.85 -3.29
C HIS A 216 2.59 12.60 -3.01
N ILE A 217 2.81 12.23 -1.74
CA ILE A 217 3.70 11.14 -1.35
C ILE A 217 3.33 10.55 0.00
N HIS A 218 3.43 9.21 0.18
CA HIS A 218 3.32 8.55 1.48
C HIS A 218 4.65 8.67 2.24
N LEU A 219 4.61 9.11 3.49
CA LEU A 219 5.82 9.31 4.31
C LEU A 219 5.62 8.78 5.74
N ALA A 220 6.59 8.00 6.20
CA ALA A 220 6.69 7.56 7.58
C ALA A 220 5.39 6.95 8.14
N GLU A 221 4.74 6.11 7.33
CA GLU A 221 3.49 5.46 7.70
C GLU A 221 3.72 4.39 8.77
N THR A 222 4.72 3.52 8.57
CA THR A 222 5.01 2.42 9.49
C THR A 222 6.38 2.56 10.15
N ALA A 223 6.53 2.01 11.36
CA ALA A 223 7.82 1.96 12.05
C ALA A 223 8.87 1.18 11.23
N GLY A 224 8.44 0.15 10.49
CA GLY A 224 9.31 -0.65 9.62
C GLY A 224 9.90 0.17 8.46
N GLU A 225 9.10 1.01 7.81
CA GLU A 225 9.57 1.95 6.78
C GLU A 225 10.68 2.85 7.34
N VAL A 226 10.40 3.50 8.47
CA VAL A 226 11.35 4.44 9.10
C VAL A 226 12.65 3.76 9.48
N GLU A 227 12.58 2.56 10.05
CA GLU A 227 13.77 1.80 10.45
C GLU A 227 14.60 1.36 9.24
N ASN A 228 13.96 0.88 8.18
CA ASN A 228 14.64 0.43 6.95
C ASN A 228 15.35 1.61 6.26
N ILE A 229 14.67 2.73 6.07
CA ILE A 229 15.29 3.94 5.48
C ILE A 229 16.47 4.41 6.33
N ARG A 230 16.35 4.39 7.66
CA ARG A 230 17.45 4.76 8.56
C ARG A 230 18.64 3.81 8.46
N LYS A 231 18.42 2.50 8.36
CA LYS A 231 19.47 1.49 8.17
C LYS A 231 20.19 1.65 6.84
N GLU A 232 19.44 1.84 5.76
CA GLU A 232 19.99 1.91 4.40
C GLU A 232 20.68 3.25 4.10
N SER A 233 20.08 4.37 4.54
CA SER A 233 20.53 5.72 4.19
C SER A 233 21.33 6.44 5.29
N GLY A 234 21.26 5.97 6.53
CA GLY A 234 21.78 6.66 7.72
C GLY A 234 20.98 7.89 8.14
N MET A 235 19.78 8.13 7.55
CA MET A 235 18.97 9.33 7.77
C MET A 235 17.53 9.00 8.17
N PRO A 236 16.86 9.86 8.98
CA PRO A 236 15.40 9.83 9.14
C PRO A 236 14.69 10.09 7.81
N VAL A 237 13.39 9.74 7.73
CA VAL A 237 12.61 9.79 6.47
C VAL A 237 12.50 11.20 5.90
N ILE A 238 12.16 12.18 6.71
CA ILE A 238 11.96 13.57 6.23
C ILE A 238 13.27 14.19 5.73
N PRO A 239 14.42 14.13 6.46
CA PRO A 239 15.72 14.51 5.91
C PRO A 239 16.12 13.75 4.65
N PHE A 240 15.77 12.45 4.55
CA PHE A 240 16.06 11.62 3.40
C PHE A 240 15.39 12.15 2.13
N VAL A 241 14.06 12.39 2.16
CA VAL A 241 13.32 12.92 0.98
C VAL A 241 13.66 14.40 0.72
N LYS A 242 13.95 15.19 1.77
CA LYS A 242 14.39 16.60 1.62
C LYS A 242 15.66 16.70 0.82
N LYS A 243 16.64 15.84 1.06
CA LYS A 243 17.91 15.80 0.32
C LYS A 243 17.71 15.49 -1.17
N ARG A 244 16.56 14.91 -1.54
CA ARG A 244 16.18 14.57 -2.92
C ARG A 244 15.29 15.62 -3.58
N GLY A 245 15.10 16.77 -2.92
CA GLY A 245 14.39 17.92 -3.48
C GLY A 245 12.89 17.88 -3.33
N ILE A 246 12.31 16.89 -2.65
CA ILE A 246 10.84 16.74 -2.51
C ILE A 246 10.20 18.02 -1.97
N PHE A 247 10.80 18.67 -0.96
CA PHE A 247 10.26 19.89 -0.35
C PHE A 247 10.51 21.19 -1.13
N GLU A 248 11.04 21.10 -2.36
CA GLU A 248 11.04 22.23 -3.29
C GLU A 248 9.69 22.41 -4.00
N ALA A 249 8.87 21.37 -4.01
CA ALA A 249 7.51 21.35 -4.51
C ALA A 249 6.48 21.69 -3.41
N LYS A 250 5.21 21.88 -3.80
CA LYS A 250 4.05 21.97 -2.92
C LYS A 250 3.66 20.57 -2.44
N VAL A 251 4.22 20.12 -1.33
CA VAL A 251 4.10 18.74 -0.86
C VAL A 251 2.81 18.49 -0.09
N ILE A 252 2.14 17.40 -0.42
CA ILE A 252 1.06 16.76 0.34
C ILE A 252 1.60 15.40 0.79
N ALA A 253 1.86 15.24 2.09
CA ALA A 253 2.42 14.03 2.68
C ALA A 253 1.34 13.22 3.39
N ALA A 254 1.04 12.01 2.90
CA ALA A 254 0.10 11.12 3.57
C ALA A 254 0.72 10.45 4.80
N HIS A 255 -0.09 10.21 5.82
CA HIS A 255 0.20 9.53 7.09
C HIS A 255 1.10 10.28 8.07
N CYS A 256 2.39 10.33 7.86
CA CYS A 256 3.37 10.94 8.77
C CYS A 256 3.21 10.47 10.24
N VAL A 257 2.95 9.16 10.45
CA VAL A 257 2.69 8.57 11.79
C VAL A 257 3.95 8.61 12.65
N HIS A 258 5.09 8.23 12.06
CA HIS A 258 6.35 8.00 12.76
C HIS A 258 7.39 9.11 12.51
N ILE A 259 6.98 10.39 12.55
CA ILE A 259 7.88 11.54 12.46
C ILE A 259 8.15 12.14 13.82
N ASP A 260 9.38 12.58 14.05
CA ASP A 260 9.78 13.28 15.27
C ASP A 260 9.52 14.79 15.20
N GLU A 261 9.75 15.50 16.32
CA GLU A 261 9.52 16.95 16.39
C GLU A 261 10.44 17.76 15.45
N GLY A 262 11.67 17.30 15.22
CA GLY A 262 12.60 17.93 14.28
C GLY A 262 12.11 17.80 12.84
N GLU A 263 11.57 16.63 12.49
CA GLU A 263 10.95 16.36 11.21
C GLU A 263 9.67 17.19 11.01
N MET A 264 8.79 17.29 12.04
CA MET A 264 7.60 18.17 12.01
C MET A 264 7.98 19.64 11.75
N ARG A 265 9.04 20.15 12.42
CA ARG A 265 9.56 21.51 12.17
C ARG A 265 10.09 21.66 10.75
N SER A 266 10.75 20.65 10.22
CA SER A 266 11.26 20.66 8.84
C SER A 266 10.12 20.77 7.83
N MET A 267 9.03 20.04 8.02
CA MET A 267 7.82 20.10 7.20
C MET A 267 7.11 21.45 7.33
N GLN A 268 6.99 21.98 8.55
CA GLN A 268 6.40 23.31 8.78
C GLN A 268 7.18 24.40 8.03
N HIS A 269 8.53 24.38 8.09
CA HIS A 269 9.37 25.35 7.38
C HIS A 269 9.26 25.24 5.85
N ALA A 270 9.03 24.03 5.34
CA ALA A 270 8.80 23.80 3.92
C ALA A 270 7.38 24.20 3.45
N GLY A 271 6.48 24.50 4.40
CA GLY A 271 5.06 24.72 4.08
C GLY A 271 4.32 23.48 3.61
N ALA A 272 4.89 22.30 3.85
CA ALA A 272 4.28 21.02 3.46
C ALA A 272 2.97 20.76 4.22
N GLY A 273 2.00 20.15 3.53
CA GLY A 273 0.79 19.66 4.16
C GLY A 273 0.90 18.18 4.55
N ILE A 274 0.19 17.80 5.60
CA ILE A 274 0.05 16.42 6.02
C ILE A 274 -1.41 16.00 5.88
N ALA A 275 -1.68 14.84 5.27
CA ALA A 275 -2.96 14.17 5.29
C ALA A 275 -2.96 13.10 6.40
N HIS A 276 -3.72 13.35 7.45
CA HIS A 276 -3.90 12.41 8.57
C HIS A 276 -5.04 11.44 8.26
N ASN A 277 -4.76 10.14 8.25
CA ASN A 277 -5.66 9.07 7.84
C ASN A 277 -5.96 8.14 9.03
N PRO A 278 -6.81 8.55 9.99
CA PRO A 278 -6.94 7.84 11.27
C PRO A 278 -7.47 6.41 11.12
N SER A 279 -8.49 6.16 10.29
CA SER A 279 -9.06 4.82 10.11
C SER A 279 -8.05 3.84 9.53
N SER A 280 -7.40 4.19 8.42
CA SER A 280 -6.38 3.35 7.79
C SER A 280 -5.19 3.08 8.73
N ASN A 281 -4.67 4.13 9.41
CA ASN A 281 -3.57 3.96 10.37
C ASN A 281 -3.91 3.00 11.51
N LEU A 282 -5.15 3.00 11.97
CA LEU A 282 -5.63 2.09 13.02
C LEU A 282 -5.87 0.68 12.49
N LYS A 283 -6.56 0.56 11.35
CA LYS A 283 -6.91 -0.73 10.75
C LYS A 283 -5.66 -1.52 10.35
N LEU A 284 -4.66 -0.87 9.76
CA LEU A 284 -3.39 -1.48 9.39
C LEU A 284 -2.37 -1.53 10.55
N ALA A 285 -2.78 -1.07 11.75
CA ALA A 285 -1.93 -1.00 12.94
C ALA A 285 -0.61 -0.22 12.70
N SER A 286 -0.64 0.78 11.81
CA SER A 286 0.51 1.63 11.50
C SER A 286 0.90 2.51 12.70
N GLY A 287 -0.06 2.88 13.58
CA GLY A 287 0.19 3.62 14.81
C GLY A 287 -0.64 4.90 14.96
N PHE A 288 -0.24 5.77 15.89
CA PHE A 288 -0.91 7.03 16.19
C PHE A 288 -0.05 8.22 15.77
N ALA A 289 -0.49 8.97 14.77
CA ALA A 289 0.15 10.23 14.42
C ALA A 289 -0.02 11.28 15.55
N ASN A 290 1.04 11.98 15.90
CA ASN A 290 0.99 12.99 16.96
C ASN A 290 0.42 14.34 16.43
N VAL A 291 -0.84 14.30 15.99
CA VAL A 291 -1.53 15.45 15.37
C VAL A 291 -1.57 16.66 16.30
N LYS A 292 -1.80 16.45 17.61
CA LYS A 292 -1.75 17.53 18.61
C LYS A 292 -0.44 18.31 18.49
N ARG A 293 0.70 17.61 18.48
CA ARG A 293 2.01 18.25 18.41
C ARG A 293 2.28 18.90 17.05
N MET A 294 1.85 18.29 15.96
CA MET A 294 1.93 18.89 14.63
C MET A 294 1.23 20.25 14.59
N LEU A 295 0.00 20.33 15.12
CA LEU A 295 -0.78 21.58 15.16
C LEU A 295 -0.18 22.64 16.08
N GLU A 296 0.36 22.27 17.26
CA GLU A 296 1.10 23.17 18.13
C GLU A 296 2.32 23.78 17.42
N LEU A 297 2.98 23.03 16.57
CA LEU A 297 4.09 23.45 15.73
C LEU A 297 3.66 24.17 14.44
N LYS A 298 2.35 24.39 14.24
CA LYS A 298 1.76 25.05 13.08
C LYS A 298 2.05 24.34 11.75
N VAL A 299 2.14 23.02 11.77
CA VAL A 299 2.13 22.20 10.54
C VAL A 299 0.73 22.23 9.94
N ASN A 300 0.62 22.33 8.63
CA ASN A 300 -0.66 22.26 7.95
C ASN A 300 -1.13 20.80 7.93
N VAL A 301 -2.21 20.47 8.64
CA VAL A 301 -2.73 19.10 8.71
C VAL A 301 -4.18 19.08 8.21
N GLY A 302 -4.44 18.28 7.20
CA GLY A 302 -5.77 17.89 6.74
C GLY A 302 -6.14 16.50 7.22
N ILE A 303 -7.39 16.09 7.01
CA ILE A 303 -7.87 14.73 7.27
C ILE A 303 -8.14 14.06 5.92
N GLY A 304 -7.72 12.80 5.79
CA GLY A 304 -7.97 11.95 4.64
C GLY A 304 -8.53 10.60 5.08
N THR A 305 -9.24 9.93 4.19
CA THR A 305 -9.77 8.59 4.43
C THR A 305 -8.76 7.50 4.14
N ASP A 306 -7.74 7.80 3.30
CA ASP A 306 -7.00 6.80 2.57
C ASP A 306 -7.90 6.02 1.58
N GLY A 307 -7.40 4.94 0.96
CA GLY A 307 -8.17 4.15 0.02
C GLY A 307 -9.25 3.29 0.68
N PRO A 308 -10.40 3.05 0.02
CA PRO A 308 -11.45 2.18 0.56
C PRO A 308 -11.04 0.72 0.76
N ALA A 309 -9.91 0.29 0.23
CA ALA A 309 -9.35 -1.03 0.51
C ALA A 309 -8.68 -1.11 1.90
N SER A 310 -8.15 0.02 2.43
CA SER A 310 -7.52 0.09 3.76
C SER A 310 -8.40 0.71 4.83
N ASN A 311 -9.40 1.50 4.46
CA ASN A 311 -10.37 2.13 5.37
C ASN A 311 -11.73 1.41 5.38
N ASN A 312 -12.19 0.94 4.24
CA ASN A 312 -13.50 0.38 3.90
C ASN A 312 -14.60 1.41 3.60
N ASP A 313 -14.44 2.70 3.87
CA ASP A 313 -15.37 3.74 3.42
C ASP A 313 -14.68 5.06 3.05
N LEU A 314 -15.47 6.04 2.61
CA LEU A 314 -15.04 7.40 2.29
C LEU A 314 -15.84 8.45 3.09
N ASP A 315 -16.37 8.08 4.26
CA ASP A 315 -17.19 8.96 5.10
C ASP A 315 -16.32 9.90 5.93
N MET A 316 -16.18 11.14 5.45
CA MET A 316 -15.40 12.16 6.15
C MET A 316 -16.01 12.60 7.49
N ILE A 317 -17.30 12.40 7.74
CA ILE A 317 -17.91 12.69 9.06
C ILE A 317 -17.42 11.68 10.10
N GLU A 318 -17.23 10.43 9.71
CA GLU A 318 -16.63 9.42 10.57
C GLU A 318 -15.14 9.70 10.83
N GLU A 319 -14.39 10.01 9.77
CA GLU A 319 -12.95 10.30 9.88
C GLU A 319 -12.64 11.49 10.79
N ILE A 320 -13.38 12.60 10.67
CA ILE A 320 -13.16 13.76 11.55
C ILE A 320 -13.51 13.46 13.01
N ARG A 321 -14.54 12.66 13.26
CA ARG A 321 -14.86 12.18 14.62
C ARG A 321 -13.74 11.33 15.18
N LEU A 322 -13.25 10.36 14.40
CA LEU A 322 -12.19 9.44 14.79
C LEU A 322 -10.88 10.20 15.06
N ALA A 323 -10.50 11.13 14.19
CA ALA A 323 -9.31 11.96 14.37
C ALA A 323 -9.31 12.68 15.74
N SER A 324 -10.44 13.30 16.13
CA SER A 324 -10.56 13.94 17.43
C SER A 324 -10.46 12.97 18.60
N MET A 325 -11.13 11.81 18.52
CA MET A 325 -11.12 10.81 19.59
C MET A 325 -9.76 10.15 19.77
N VAL A 326 -9.10 9.80 18.67
CA VAL A 326 -7.76 9.18 18.69
C VAL A 326 -6.73 10.14 19.27
N ALA A 327 -6.75 11.42 18.88
CA ALA A 327 -5.85 12.43 19.45
C ALA A 327 -6.00 12.58 20.96
N LYS A 328 -7.25 12.56 21.48
CA LYS A 328 -7.53 12.59 22.92
C LYS A 328 -7.04 11.34 23.64
N ALA A 329 -7.34 10.17 23.08
CA ALA A 329 -6.94 8.89 23.67
C ALA A 329 -5.40 8.74 23.69
N ALA A 330 -4.73 9.02 22.58
CA ALA A 330 -3.28 8.89 22.45
C ALA A 330 -2.50 9.88 23.35
N SER A 331 -3.04 11.10 23.55
CA SER A 331 -2.40 12.09 24.40
C SER A 331 -2.81 12.02 25.88
N GLY A 332 -3.87 11.25 26.23
CA GLY A 332 -4.46 11.28 27.57
C GLY A 332 -5.06 12.64 27.98
N ASP A 333 -5.34 13.50 27.00
CA ASP A 333 -5.82 14.86 27.21
C ASP A 333 -7.17 15.08 26.50
N PRO A 334 -8.29 15.24 27.24
CA PRO A 334 -9.60 15.44 26.61
C PRO A 334 -9.72 16.78 25.88
N THR A 335 -8.79 17.70 26.07
CA THR A 335 -8.74 18.99 25.36
C THR A 335 -7.94 18.93 24.05
N ALA A 336 -7.23 17.83 23.77
CA ALA A 336 -6.51 17.65 22.53
C ALA A 336 -7.49 17.64 21.34
N LEU A 337 -7.12 18.29 20.26
CA LEU A 337 -7.88 18.37 19.01
C LEU A 337 -9.39 18.68 19.24
N PRO A 338 -9.73 19.91 19.72
CA PRO A 338 -11.11 20.29 19.99
C PRO A 338 -11.94 20.33 18.69
N ALA A 339 -13.25 20.18 18.81
CA ALA A 339 -14.18 20.05 17.70
C ALA A 339 -14.03 21.11 16.59
N LYS A 340 -13.88 22.38 16.98
CA LYS A 340 -13.67 23.50 16.06
C LYS A 340 -12.41 23.31 15.19
N GLN A 341 -11.30 22.92 15.83
CA GLN A 341 -10.03 22.67 15.13
C GLN A 341 -10.11 21.41 14.26
N THR A 342 -10.82 20.37 14.74
CA THR A 342 -11.05 19.15 13.94
C THR A 342 -11.84 19.45 12.66
N LEU A 343 -12.91 20.27 12.76
CA LEU A 343 -13.67 20.68 11.57
C LEU A 343 -12.81 21.51 10.61
N ALA A 344 -11.94 22.38 11.14
CA ALA A 344 -11.00 23.13 10.33
C ALA A 344 -10.05 22.25 9.55
N MET A 345 -9.59 21.12 10.11
CA MET A 345 -8.74 20.15 9.42
C MET A 345 -9.45 19.50 8.22
N ALA A 346 -10.77 19.39 8.25
CA ALA A 346 -11.56 18.89 7.13
C ALA A 346 -12.12 19.99 6.21
N THR A 347 -11.79 21.25 6.47
CA THR A 347 -12.24 22.41 5.71
C THR A 347 -11.10 23.39 5.43
N SER A 348 -10.98 24.51 6.13
CA SER A 348 -9.99 25.56 5.85
C SER A 348 -8.53 25.11 6.04
N MET A 349 -8.23 24.38 7.10
CA MET A 349 -6.88 23.82 7.32
C MET A 349 -6.59 22.68 6.32
N GLY A 350 -7.61 21.86 5.99
CA GLY A 350 -7.50 20.84 4.95
C GLY A 350 -7.17 21.46 3.60
N ALA A 351 -7.88 22.55 3.21
CA ALA A 351 -7.57 23.28 2.00
C ALA A 351 -6.14 23.82 1.98
N LYS A 352 -5.64 24.29 3.12
CA LYS A 352 -4.25 24.76 3.26
C LYS A 352 -3.24 23.62 3.16
N ALA A 353 -3.55 22.47 3.75
CA ALA A 353 -2.71 21.29 3.67
C ALA A 353 -2.55 20.74 2.24
N ILE A 354 -3.59 20.90 1.42
CA ILE A 354 -3.56 20.50 0.00
C ILE A 354 -3.25 21.66 -0.96
N HIS A 355 -2.83 22.82 -0.45
CA HIS A 355 -2.47 24.03 -1.21
C HIS A 355 -3.59 24.62 -2.06
N LEU A 356 -4.87 24.44 -1.69
CA LEU A 356 -6.05 24.99 -2.37
C LEU A 356 -6.84 26.01 -1.51
N ASP A 357 -6.25 26.54 -0.43
CA ASP A 357 -6.90 27.49 0.48
C ASP A 357 -7.27 28.83 -0.18
N HIS A 358 -6.61 29.18 -1.27
CA HIS A 358 -6.98 30.35 -2.09
C HIS A 358 -8.29 30.12 -2.85
N MET A 359 -8.75 28.89 -3.01
CA MET A 359 -9.87 28.50 -3.85
C MET A 359 -11.08 28.00 -3.06
N THR A 360 -10.87 27.15 -2.05
CA THR A 360 -11.94 26.44 -1.32
C THR A 360 -11.68 26.37 0.20
N GLY A 361 -12.49 25.61 0.95
CA GLY A 361 -12.31 25.32 2.37
C GLY A 361 -12.89 26.35 3.34
N SER A 362 -13.39 27.49 2.86
CA SER A 362 -14.09 28.49 3.69
C SER A 362 -15.09 29.32 2.88
N ILE A 363 -16.15 29.81 3.54
CA ILE A 363 -17.15 30.71 2.92
C ILE A 363 -16.63 32.12 3.03
N VAL A 364 -15.84 32.51 2.03
CA VAL A 364 -15.21 33.82 1.92
C VAL A 364 -15.43 34.34 0.52
N ARG A 365 -15.71 35.67 0.41
CA ARG A 365 -15.91 36.34 -0.85
C ARG A 365 -14.75 36.07 -1.83
N GLY A 366 -15.12 35.66 -3.05
CA GLY A 366 -14.19 35.35 -4.14
C GLY A 366 -13.71 33.91 -4.19
N LYS A 367 -13.97 33.11 -3.16
CA LYS A 367 -13.73 31.66 -3.23
C LYS A 367 -14.83 30.94 -4.01
N ARG A 368 -14.54 29.68 -4.39
CA ARG A 368 -15.52 28.85 -5.10
C ARG A 368 -16.68 28.48 -4.20
N ALA A 369 -17.84 28.33 -4.81
CA ALA A 369 -19.03 27.89 -4.11
C ALA A 369 -19.06 26.37 -3.98
N ASP A 370 -18.18 25.87 -3.08
CA ASP A 370 -18.07 24.46 -2.65
C ASP A 370 -18.69 24.37 -1.26
N LEU A 371 -19.99 24.03 -1.18
CA LEU A 371 -20.83 24.20 0.00
C LEU A 371 -21.65 22.96 0.30
N ILE A 372 -21.96 22.75 1.59
CA ILE A 372 -22.89 21.71 2.04
C ILE A 372 -23.94 22.27 3.00
N LEU A 373 -25.15 21.64 2.99
CA LEU A 373 -26.19 21.85 3.98
C LEU A 373 -26.34 20.60 4.84
N LEU A 374 -26.14 20.76 6.15
CA LEU A 374 -26.24 19.72 7.16
C LEU A 374 -27.36 20.03 8.15
N GLY A 375 -28.27 19.07 8.36
CA GLY A 375 -29.36 19.19 9.34
C GLY A 375 -28.95 18.65 10.71
N ILE A 376 -29.39 19.33 11.78
CA ILE A 376 -29.16 18.90 13.18
C ILE A 376 -30.47 18.74 13.96
N ASP A 377 -31.57 18.48 13.27
CA ASP A 377 -32.92 18.38 13.80
C ASP A 377 -33.38 16.95 14.08
N LYS A 378 -32.46 15.97 13.93
CA LYS A 378 -32.76 14.55 14.14
C LYS A 378 -32.54 14.09 15.60
N LEU A 379 -33.06 12.89 15.93
CA LEU A 379 -32.99 12.31 17.28
C LEU A 379 -31.57 12.29 17.86
N HIS A 380 -30.57 11.86 17.06
CA HIS A 380 -29.17 11.75 17.52
C HIS A 380 -28.47 13.10 17.69
N ASN A 381 -29.08 14.19 17.19
CA ASN A 381 -28.60 15.55 17.34
C ASN A 381 -29.31 16.32 18.46
N SER A 382 -30.36 15.76 19.07
CA SER A 382 -31.17 16.44 20.10
C SER A 382 -30.77 16.02 21.51
N PRO A 383 -30.80 16.95 22.52
CA PRO A 383 -31.15 18.38 22.39
C PRO A 383 -29.97 19.25 21.97
N ASN A 384 -30.25 20.43 21.41
CA ASN A 384 -29.27 21.45 21.05
C ASN A 384 -29.23 22.55 22.11
N PHE A 385 -28.05 22.80 22.72
CA PHE A 385 -27.85 23.86 23.68
C PHE A 385 -27.36 25.14 22.98
N GLN A 386 -27.99 26.29 23.29
CA GLN A 386 -27.73 27.59 22.63
C GLN A 386 -26.81 28.52 23.44
N ARG A 387 -26.37 28.12 24.63
CA ARG A 387 -25.58 28.97 25.56
C ARG A 387 -24.16 29.30 25.07
N ASP A 388 -23.59 28.41 24.24
CA ASP A 388 -22.26 28.52 23.70
C ASP A 388 -22.34 28.43 22.16
N PRO A 389 -22.02 29.53 21.45
CA PRO A 389 -22.03 29.55 19.98
C PRO A 389 -21.11 28.51 19.37
N ASP A 390 -19.98 28.18 20.01
CA ASP A 390 -19.01 27.17 19.56
C ASP A 390 -19.52 25.73 19.80
N GLY A 391 -20.60 25.54 20.56
CA GLY A 391 -21.24 24.24 20.77
C GLY A 391 -21.66 23.54 19.48
N ILE A 392 -21.92 24.30 18.42
CA ILE A 392 -22.28 23.78 17.10
C ILE A 392 -21.18 22.90 16.49
N TYR A 393 -19.90 23.23 16.70
CA TYR A 393 -18.78 22.40 16.24
C TYR A 393 -18.77 21.03 16.91
N ALA A 394 -19.02 20.99 18.22
CA ALA A 394 -19.13 19.71 18.94
C ALA A 394 -20.32 18.87 18.46
N GLN A 395 -21.43 19.52 18.12
CA GLN A 395 -22.60 18.86 17.55
C GLN A 395 -22.27 18.19 16.20
N ILE A 396 -21.55 18.90 15.33
CA ILE A 396 -21.10 18.36 14.04
C ILE A 396 -20.15 17.18 14.24
N ILE A 397 -19.10 17.36 15.04
CA ILE A 397 -18.03 16.37 15.18
C ILE A 397 -18.48 15.11 15.90
N TYR A 398 -19.30 15.24 16.99
CA TYR A 398 -19.59 14.12 17.87
C TYR A 398 -20.98 13.50 17.67
N ALA A 399 -21.92 14.23 17.08
CA ALA A 399 -23.28 13.76 16.94
C ALA A 399 -23.75 13.60 15.49
N ALA A 400 -23.40 14.50 14.58
CA ALA A 400 -23.87 14.43 13.21
C ALA A 400 -23.40 13.16 12.48
N LYS A 401 -24.12 12.80 11.44
CA LYS A 401 -23.86 11.69 10.51
C LYS A 401 -23.83 12.21 9.08
N SER A 402 -23.15 11.52 8.18
CA SER A 402 -23.16 11.84 6.75
C SER A 402 -24.58 11.87 6.18
N THR A 403 -25.48 11.05 6.72
CA THR A 403 -26.92 11.04 6.36
C THR A 403 -27.68 12.33 6.73
N ASP A 404 -27.09 13.23 7.50
CA ASP A 404 -27.66 14.53 7.85
C ASP A 404 -27.35 15.60 6.79
N ILE A 405 -26.41 15.34 5.89
CA ILE A 405 -26.07 16.23 4.77
C ILE A 405 -27.16 16.08 3.70
N SER A 406 -27.85 17.16 3.41
CA SER A 406 -28.98 17.15 2.50
C SER A 406 -28.67 17.69 1.11
N HIS A 407 -27.71 18.61 1.00
CA HIS A 407 -27.35 19.29 -0.25
C HIS A 407 -25.84 19.41 -0.36
N VAL A 408 -25.33 19.28 -1.58
CA VAL A 408 -23.92 19.47 -1.92
C VAL A 408 -23.78 20.26 -3.19
N MET A 409 -22.98 21.31 -3.14
CA MET A 409 -22.67 22.20 -4.26
C MET A 409 -21.15 22.23 -4.44
N VAL A 410 -20.69 22.14 -5.69
CA VAL A 410 -19.27 22.30 -6.05
C VAL A 410 -19.19 23.27 -7.22
N ASN A 411 -18.30 24.25 -7.12
CA ASN A 411 -18.07 25.23 -8.16
C ASN A 411 -19.41 25.92 -8.63
N GLY A 412 -20.33 26.16 -7.69
CA GLY A 412 -21.65 26.74 -7.95
C GLY A 412 -22.68 25.80 -8.58
N GLN A 413 -22.32 24.54 -8.82
CA GLN A 413 -23.21 23.53 -9.40
C GLN A 413 -23.72 22.57 -8.34
N TRP A 414 -25.00 22.23 -8.37
CA TRP A 414 -25.61 21.27 -7.50
C TRP A 414 -25.19 19.84 -7.89
N LEU A 415 -24.63 19.09 -6.97
CA LEU A 415 -24.35 17.67 -7.14
C LEU A 415 -25.35 16.78 -6.40
N MET A 416 -25.91 17.29 -5.28
CA MET A 416 -26.97 16.64 -4.52
C MET A 416 -27.96 17.66 -3.99
N LYS A 417 -29.28 17.40 -4.15
CA LYS A 417 -30.37 18.14 -3.50
C LYS A 417 -31.30 17.17 -2.78
N ASP A 418 -31.66 17.47 -1.55
CA ASP A 418 -32.54 16.65 -0.71
C ASP A 418 -32.17 15.16 -0.69
N ARG A 419 -30.83 14.86 -0.66
CA ARG A 419 -30.25 13.52 -0.71
C ARG A 419 -30.34 12.82 -2.08
N GLU A 420 -30.82 13.44 -3.12
CA GLU A 420 -30.80 12.91 -4.49
C GLU A 420 -29.55 13.34 -5.23
N LEU A 421 -28.78 12.38 -5.74
CA LEU A 421 -27.62 12.63 -6.61
C LEU A 421 -28.13 13.11 -7.97
N LEU A 422 -27.51 14.17 -8.51
CA LEU A 422 -27.96 14.82 -9.75
C LEU A 422 -27.05 14.48 -10.95
N THR A 423 -25.85 14.00 -10.72
CA THR A 423 -24.85 13.78 -11.76
C THR A 423 -24.49 12.29 -11.95
N LEU A 424 -24.93 11.42 -11.04
CA LEU A 424 -24.56 10.01 -11.01
C LEU A 424 -25.79 9.11 -10.76
N ASP A 425 -25.82 7.95 -11.42
CA ASP A 425 -26.82 6.90 -11.21
C ASP A 425 -26.29 5.88 -10.19
N GLU A 426 -26.75 6.02 -8.95
CA GLU A 426 -26.27 5.22 -7.81
C GLU A 426 -26.58 3.71 -7.98
N GLU A 427 -27.78 3.38 -8.48
CA GLU A 427 -28.22 2.00 -8.65
C GLU A 427 -27.39 1.28 -9.73
N ALA A 428 -27.13 1.97 -10.85
CA ALA A 428 -26.28 1.43 -11.91
C ALA A 428 -24.83 1.22 -11.43
N LEU A 429 -24.26 2.17 -10.70
CA LEU A 429 -22.89 2.08 -10.16
C LEU A 429 -22.74 0.89 -9.20
N ILE A 430 -23.70 0.68 -8.30
CA ILE A 430 -23.70 -0.46 -7.38
C ILE A 430 -23.77 -1.79 -8.16
N ALA A 431 -24.63 -1.89 -9.16
CA ALA A 431 -24.76 -3.11 -9.95
C ALA A 431 -23.50 -3.43 -10.75
N GLU A 432 -22.85 -2.43 -11.36
CA GLU A 432 -21.60 -2.59 -12.09
C GLU A 432 -20.44 -2.95 -11.16
N ALA A 433 -20.34 -2.33 -10.00
CA ALA A 433 -19.33 -2.66 -8.97
C ALA A 433 -19.47 -4.11 -8.49
N GLN A 434 -20.70 -4.57 -8.24
CA GLN A 434 -20.95 -5.96 -7.84
C GLN A 434 -20.55 -6.97 -8.93
N ALA A 435 -20.71 -6.61 -10.21
CA ALA A 435 -20.23 -7.46 -11.30
C ALA A 435 -18.70 -7.57 -11.34
N TYR A 436 -17.97 -6.51 -10.99
CA TYR A 436 -16.51 -6.58 -10.84
C TYR A 436 -16.11 -7.43 -9.64
N ALA A 437 -16.77 -7.28 -8.49
CA ALA A 437 -16.52 -8.11 -7.31
C ALA A 437 -16.59 -9.60 -7.63
N GLY A 438 -17.60 -10.03 -8.39
CA GLY A 438 -17.72 -11.43 -8.82
C GLY A 438 -16.57 -11.93 -9.69
N LYS A 439 -15.97 -11.07 -10.53
CA LYS A 439 -14.78 -11.43 -11.34
C LYS A 439 -13.53 -11.54 -10.46
N ILE A 440 -13.36 -10.63 -9.52
CA ILE A 440 -12.23 -10.61 -8.59
C ILE A 440 -12.29 -11.82 -7.67
N ASP A 441 -13.48 -12.16 -7.12
CA ASP A 441 -13.68 -13.36 -6.31
C ASP A 441 -13.30 -14.63 -7.06
N ALA A 442 -13.75 -14.77 -8.32
CA ALA A 442 -13.42 -15.94 -9.15
C ALA A 442 -11.90 -16.07 -9.35
N PHE A 443 -11.22 -14.97 -9.64
CA PHE A 443 -9.77 -14.93 -9.79
C PHE A 443 -9.04 -15.31 -8.48
N LEU A 444 -9.48 -14.77 -7.34
CA LEU A 444 -8.85 -15.05 -6.04
C LEU A 444 -9.08 -16.50 -5.62
N ILE A 445 -10.28 -17.04 -5.81
CA ILE A 445 -10.60 -18.44 -5.51
C ILE A 445 -9.71 -19.37 -6.35
N GLU A 446 -9.58 -19.12 -7.66
CA GLU A 446 -8.70 -19.92 -8.51
C GLU A 446 -7.23 -19.84 -8.07
N ARG A 447 -6.76 -18.63 -7.73
CA ARG A 447 -5.38 -18.41 -7.28
C ARG A 447 -5.09 -19.07 -5.93
N GLU A 448 -6.02 -19.01 -4.98
CA GLU A 448 -5.82 -19.55 -3.63
C GLU A 448 -5.82 -21.07 -3.58
N GLN A 449 -6.41 -21.74 -4.57
CA GLN A 449 -6.35 -23.19 -4.71
C GLN A 449 -4.96 -23.72 -5.07
N SER A 450 -4.01 -22.88 -5.44
CA SER A 450 -2.68 -23.32 -5.91
C SER A 450 -1.55 -22.53 -5.25
N VAL A 451 -0.69 -23.23 -4.51
CA VAL A 451 0.55 -22.68 -3.95
C VAL A 451 1.45 -22.11 -5.05
N LEU A 452 1.47 -22.74 -6.23
CA LEU A 452 2.21 -22.24 -7.38
C LEU A 452 1.66 -20.89 -7.86
N SER A 453 0.34 -20.75 -7.96
CA SER A 453 -0.29 -19.48 -8.37
C SER A 453 -0.02 -18.36 -7.37
N LYS A 454 -0.09 -18.66 -6.07
CA LYS A 454 0.32 -17.73 -5.00
C LYS A 454 1.79 -17.32 -5.15
N LEU A 455 2.69 -18.27 -5.42
CA LEU A 455 4.13 -18.00 -5.58
C LEU A 455 4.43 -17.13 -6.82
N VAL A 456 3.76 -17.40 -7.94
CA VAL A 456 3.88 -16.59 -9.17
C VAL A 456 3.42 -15.15 -8.92
N ALA A 457 2.33 -14.98 -8.17
CA ALA A 457 1.73 -13.66 -7.89
C ALA A 457 2.68 -12.72 -7.13
N ILE A 458 3.44 -13.23 -6.16
CA ILE A 458 4.30 -12.41 -5.29
C ILE A 458 5.76 -12.32 -5.73
N GLY A 459 6.28 -13.26 -6.51
CA GLY A 459 7.71 -13.37 -6.76
C GLY A 459 8.13 -13.57 -8.21
N GLY A 460 7.20 -13.74 -9.15
CA GLY A 460 7.56 -14.07 -10.53
C GLY A 460 8.34 -15.40 -10.59
N ALA A 461 7.71 -16.50 -10.16
CA ALA A 461 8.36 -17.80 -10.14
C ALA A 461 8.84 -18.20 -11.53
N MET A 462 10.09 -18.63 -11.63
CA MET A 462 10.68 -19.20 -12.85
C MET A 462 10.67 -20.73 -12.73
N GLU A 463 10.17 -21.40 -13.76
CA GLU A 463 10.30 -22.85 -13.87
C GLU A 463 11.74 -23.21 -14.26
N GLU A 464 12.38 -24.08 -13.48
CA GLU A 464 13.64 -24.69 -13.88
C GLU A 464 13.34 -26.06 -14.51
N ALA A 465 13.28 -26.08 -15.83
CA ALA A 465 12.95 -27.28 -16.62
C ALA A 465 14.05 -28.36 -16.64
N SER A 466 15.04 -28.29 -15.76
CA SER A 466 16.12 -29.28 -15.66
C SER A 466 15.86 -30.32 -14.57
N PHE A 467 16.14 -31.56 -14.86
CA PHE A 467 16.14 -32.64 -13.86
C PHE A 467 17.51 -32.70 -13.18
N GLU A 468 17.53 -33.13 -11.94
CA GLU A 468 18.77 -33.44 -11.21
C GLU A 468 18.83 -34.94 -10.89
N VAL A 469 19.94 -35.58 -11.24
CA VAL A 469 20.32 -36.88 -10.69
C VAL A 469 21.18 -36.65 -9.46
N GLN A 470 20.86 -37.34 -8.37
CA GLN A 470 21.54 -37.16 -7.08
C GLN A 470 21.62 -38.47 -6.31
N ALA A 471 22.70 -38.59 -5.55
CA ALA A 471 22.82 -39.59 -4.51
C ALA A 471 23.30 -38.95 -3.20
N LYS A 472 22.84 -39.47 -2.09
CA LYS A 472 23.19 -39.01 -0.74
C LYS A 472 23.65 -40.19 0.09
N VAL A 473 24.73 -40.03 0.86
CA VAL A 473 25.22 -41.04 1.78
C VAL A 473 25.52 -40.39 3.14
N HIS A 474 25.20 -41.09 4.21
CA HIS A 474 25.59 -40.68 5.55
C HIS A 474 27.09 -40.96 5.74
N ILE A 475 27.88 -40.00 6.17
CA ILE A 475 29.32 -40.11 6.35
C ILE A 475 29.74 -39.86 7.79
N LYS A 476 30.84 -40.49 8.23
CA LYS A 476 31.34 -40.33 9.62
C LYS A 476 32.26 -39.13 9.77
N ASP A 477 33.06 -38.83 8.75
CA ASP A 477 34.05 -37.76 8.79
C ASP A 477 34.15 -37.04 7.44
N PRO A 478 33.69 -35.79 7.37
CA PRO A 478 33.77 -34.97 6.16
C PRO A 478 35.21 -34.73 5.67
N GLN A 479 36.21 -34.76 6.56
CA GLN A 479 37.60 -34.49 6.20
C GLN A 479 38.17 -35.54 5.23
N ASN A 480 37.74 -36.77 5.32
CA ASN A 480 38.17 -37.84 4.41
C ASN A 480 37.73 -37.52 2.97
N ILE A 481 36.53 -37.01 2.79
CA ILE A 481 36.01 -36.61 1.48
C ILE A 481 36.77 -35.37 0.92
N ILE A 482 37.06 -34.39 1.78
CA ILE A 482 37.85 -33.22 1.40
C ILE A 482 39.23 -33.62 0.89
N ASN A 483 39.89 -34.55 1.61
CA ASN A 483 41.19 -35.06 1.21
C ASN A 483 41.15 -35.85 -0.12
N ALA A 484 40.04 -36.53 -0.39
CA ALA A 484 39.87 -37.27 -1.64
C ALA A 484 39.57 -36.29 -2.84
N LEU A 485 38.96 -35.17 -2.60
CA LEU A 485 38.72 -34.13 -3.62
C LEU A 485 40.00 -33.44 -4.11
N ASP A 486 41.07 -33.43 -3.33
CA ASP A 486 42.37 -32.83 -3.68
C ASP A 486 43.23 -33.72 -4.58
N GLN A 487 42.73 -34.87 -5.06
CA GLN A 487 43.48 -35.78 -5.94
C GLN A 487 43.39 -35.39 -7.42
N GLU A 488 44.39 -35.75 -8.22
CA GLU A 488 44.55 -35.34 -9.65
C GLU A 488 43.38 -35.67 -10.59
N ALA A 489 42.52 -36.61 -10.24
CA ALA A 489 41.40 -37.02 -11.09
C ALA A 489 40.20 -36.08 -11.05
N ILE A 490 40.16 -35.12 -10.12
CA ILE A 490 39.07 -34.19 -9.88
C ILE A 490 39.55 -32.75 -10.09
N GLU A 491 38.90 -32.00 -10.95
CA GLU A 491 39.15 -30.59 -11.08
C GLU A 491 38.10 -29.81 -10.27
N ILE A 492 38.54 -29.09 -9.22
CA ILE A 492 37.65 -28.22 -8.43
C ILE A 492 37.52 -26.87 -9.12
N VAL A 493 36.35 -26.58 -9.66
CA VAL A 493 36.03 -25.31 -10.36
C VAL A 493 35.86 -24.19 -9.34
N TYR A 494 35.11 -24.40 -8.26
CA TYR A 494 35.00 -23.48 -7.13
C TYR A 494 34.51 -24.21 -5.85
N THR A 495 34.75 -23.56 -4.73
CA THR A 495 34.24 -23.97 -3.39
C THR A 495 33.45 -22.81 -2.78
N ARG A 496 32.36 -23.14 -2.12
CA ARG A 496 31.54 -22.20 -1.34
C ARG A 496 31.16 -22.83 -0.01
N HIS A 497 31.06 -22.00 1.02
CA HIS A 497 30.61 -22.36 2.34
C HIS A 497 29.34 -21.61 2.69
N TYR A 498 28.31 -22.31 3.16
CA TYR A 498 27.01 -21.74 3.51
C TYR A 498 26.59 -22.22 4.89
N HIS A 499 25.95 -21.33 5.62
CA HIS A 499 25.04 -21.70 6.68
C HIS A 499 23.63 -21.57 6.11
N GLU A 500 22.86 -22.66 6.04
CA GLU A 500 21.56 -22.72 5.40
C GLU A 500 20.47 -22.91 6.45
N TYR A 501 19.50 -22.00 6.50
CA TYR A 501 18.28 -22.08 7.30
C TYR A 501 17.11 -22.38 6.37
N ASP A 502 16.55 -23.57 6.45
CA ASP A 502 15.40 -24.02 5.66
C ASP A 502 14.15 -24.07 6.53
N THR A 503 13.07 -23.41 6.11
CA THR A 503 11.72 -23.63 6.61
C THR A 503 10.89 -24.25 5.51
N TYR A 504 10.37 -25.45 5.75
CA TYR A 504 9.49 -26.15 4.83
C TYR A 504 8.05 -25.96 5.27
N PHE A 505 7.20 -25.54 4.33
CA PHE A 505 5.77 -25.37 4.48
C PHE A 505 5.05 -26.55 3.85
N TYR A 506 4.18 -27.20 4.62
CA TYR A 506 3.32 -28.29 4.18
C TYR A 506 1.86 -27.82 4.13
N PHE A 507 1.12 -28.30 3.17
CA PHE A 507 -0.26 -27.90 2.91
C PHE A 507 -1.21 -29.07 3.12
N GLU A 508 -2.49 -28.81 3.44
CA GLU A 508 -3.50 -29.86 3.63
C GLU A 508 -3.64 -30.77 2.40
N ASP A 509 -3.59 -30.17 1.19
CA ASP A 509 -3.54 -30.94 -0.06
C ASP A 509 -2.09 -31.26 -0.42
N GLU A 510 -1.67 -32.49 -0.15
CA GLU A 510 -0.32 -32.99 -0.46
C GLU A 510 0.07 -32.85 -1.93
N LYS A 511 -0.92 -32.74 -2.86
CA LYS A 511 -0.67 -32.54 -4.30
C LYS A 511 -0.07 -31.17 -4.60
N GLN A 512 -0.22 -30.21 -3.72
CA GLN A 512 0.41 -28.88 -3.81
C GLN A 512 1.95 -28.97 -3.69
N GLY A 513 2.48 -30.09 -3.23
CA GLY A 513 3.90 -30.24 -2.89
C GLY A 513 4.24 -29.52 -1.59
N ARG A 514 5.50 -29.15 -1.46
CA ARG A 514 5.98 -28.38 -0.30
C ARG A 514 6.75 -27.14 -0.77
N LEU A 515 6.54 -26.03 -0.08
CA LEU A 515 7.27 -24.80 -0.32
C LEU A 515 8.40 -24.68 0.71
N ARG A 516 9.63 -24.46 0.24
CA ARG A 516 10.77 -24.20 1.09
C ARG A 516 11.15 -22.73 1.02
N TYR A 517 11.13 -22.05 2.14
CA TYR A 517 11.87 -20.81 2.35
C TYR A 517 13.28 -21.17 2.79
N ARG A 518 14.29 -20.61 2.14
CA ARG A 518 15.69 -20.80 2.48
C ARG A 518 16.38 -19.46 2.63
N GLU A 519 17.13 -19.33 3.71
CA GLU A 519 18.12 -18.29 3.92
C GLU A 519 19.52 -18.90 3.86
N ASP A 520 20.34 -18.44 2.91
CA ASP A 520 21.73 -18.87 2.74
C ASP A 520 22.63 -17.75 3.28
N GLU A 521 23.34 -17.97 4.36
CA GLU A 521 24.46 -17.15 4.80
C GLU A 521 25.75 -17.62 4.12
N PHE A 522 26.40 -16.76 3.36
CA PHE A 522 27.67 -17.06 2.71
C PHE A 522 28.81 -16.82 3.70
N ILE A 523 29.56 -17.87 4.05
CA ILE A 523 30.66 -17.81 4.97
C ILE A 523 31.96 -17.60 4.20
N ASP A 524 32.74 -16.58 4.56
CA ASP A 524 34.02 -16.26 3.95
C ASP A 524 35.17 -17.15 4.52
N LYS A 525 36.39 -16.91 4.06
CA LYS A 525 37.57 -17.64 4.50
C LYS A 525 37.99 -17.35 5.96
N GLN A 526 37.47 -16.26 6.54
CA GLN A 526 37.67 -15.84 7.92
C GLN A 526 36.63 -16.43 8.86
N GLY A 527 35.56 -17.05 8.32
CA GLY A 527 34.46 -17.61 9.07
C GLY A 527 33.34 -16.59 9.35
N GLU A 528 33.38 -15.42 8.71
CA GLU A 528 32.39 -14.36 8.87
C GLU A 528 31.35 -14.41 7.76
N VAL A 529 30.11 -13.93 8.07
CA VAL A 529 29.02 -13.83 7.08
C VAL A 529 29.32 -12.69 6.10
N SER A 530 29.53 -13.03 4.85
CA SER A 530 29.86 -12.07 3.78
C SER A 530 28.66 -11.61 2.97
N ASN A 531 27.58 -12.39 2.92
CA ASN A 531 26.35 -12.08 2.21
C ASN A 531 25.20 -12.98 2.71
N VAL A 532 23.97 -12.54 2.56
CA VAL A 532 22.76 -13.33 2.87
C VAL A 532 21.86 -13.34 1.66
N ARG A 533 21.24 -14.50 1.35
CA ARG A 533 20.31 -14.63 0.23
C ARG A 533 19.09 -15.43 0.62
N GLY A 534 17.90 -14.84 0.45
CA GLY A 534 16.62 -15.53 0.61
C GLY A 534 16.13 -16.16 -0.70
N ARG A 535 15.56 -17.37 -0.65
CA ARG A 535 14.92 -18.05 -1.78
C ARG A 535 13.70 -18.84 -1.36
N LEU A 536 12.69 -18.82 -2.25
CA LEU A 536 11.57 -19.75 -2.22
C LEU A 536 11.79 -20.85 -3.24
N THR A 537 11.42 -22.08 -2.90
CA THR A 537 11.46 -23.22 -3.80
C THR A 537 10.22 -24.08 -3.60
N LEU A 538 9.33 -24.09 -4.59
CA LEU A 538 8.22 -25.06 -4.58
C LEU A 538 8.71 -26.39 -5.18
N VAL A 539 8.56 -27.45 -4.43
CA VAL A 539 9.00 -28.81 -4.78
C VAL A 539 7.75 -29.68 -4.93
N GLY A 540 7.52 -30.23 -6.12
CA GLY A 540 6.40 -31.14 -6.37
C GLY A 540 6.58 -32.50 -5.68
N VAL A 541 5.49 -33.24 -5.54
CA VAL A 541 5.36 -34.49 -4.76
C VAL A 541 6.04 -35.69 -5.41
N THR A 542 6.35 -35.64 -6.70
CA THR A 542 6.67 -36.89 -7.44
C THR A 542 8.15 -37.12 -7.64
N ARG A 543 8.64 -38.24 -7.13
CA ARG A 543 9.87 -38.91 -7.56
C ARG A 543 9.56 -39.71 -8.82
N GLU A 544 10.12 -39.36 -9.95
CA GLU A 544 9.78 -40.07 -11.21
C GLU A 544 10.49 -41.40 -11.38
N ARG A 545 11.71 -41.59 -10.80
CA ARG A 545 12.47 -42.81 -10.97
C ARG A 545 13.64 -42.94 -10.01
N THR A 546 13.90 -44.18 -9.56
CA THR A 546 15.15 -44.57 -8.92
C THR A 546 15.99 -45.32 -9.95
N PHE A 547 17.27 -44.98 -10.08
CA PHE A 547 18.28 -45.69 -10.87
C PHE A 547 19.02 -46.69 -10.01
N ASP A 548 19.84 -47.54 -10.66
CA ASP A 548 20.76 -48.44 -9.92
C ASP A 548 21.65 -47.59 -8.99
N HIS A 549 22.05 -48.15 -7.86
CA HIS A 549 22.89 -47.53 -6.83
C HIS A 549 22.23 -46.34 -6.07
N ASP A 550 20.92 -46.40 -5.83
CA ASP A 550 20.18 -45.44 -5.03
C ASP A 550 20.26 -43.98 -5.52
N VAL A 551 20.46 -43.77 -6.81
CA VAL A 551 20.44 -42.47 -7.46
C VAL A 551 19.00 -42.10 -7.81
N ILE A 552 18.59 -40.92 -7.40
CA ILE A 552 17.22 -40.43 -7.55
C ILE A 552 17.18 -39.33 -8.63
N LEU A 553 16.18 -39.39 -9.53
CA LEU A 553 15.82 -38.30 -10.40
C LEU A 553 14.76 -37.44 -9.73
N SER A 554 15.09 -36.21 -9.39
CA SER A 554 14.13 -35.26 -8.82
C SER A 554 13.51 -34.38 -9.90
N ARG A 555 12.22 -34.08 -9.74
CA ARG A 555 11.43 -33.29 -10.69
C ARG A 555 11.68 -31.79 -10.61
N SER A 556 11.16 -31.08 -11.63
CA SER A 556 11.18 -29.62 -11.76
C SER A 556 10.79 -28.88 -10.50
N ARG A 557 11.50 -27.80 -10.25
CA ARG A 557 11.28 -26.92 -9.12
C ARG A 557 10.96 -25.53 -9.64
N TYR A 558 10.02 -24.84 -8.96
CA TYR A 558 9.75 -23.45 -9.22
C TYR A 558 10.54 -22.62 -8.21
N TYR A 559 11.33 -21.67 -8.68
CA TYR A 559 12.16 -20.80 -7.87
C TYR A 559 11.64 -19.37 -7.92
N ALA A 560 11.60 -18.72 -6.77
CA ALA A 560 11.38 -17.29 -6.65
C ALA A 560 12.38 -16.68 -5.65
N PRO A 561 12.81 -15.43 -5.84
CA PRO A 561 13.55 -14.72 -4.80
C PRO A 561 12.65 -14.53 -3.58
N ALA A 562 13.19 -14.72 -2.38
CA ALA A 562 12.51 -14.35 -1.16
C ALA A 562 12.88 -12.89 -0.83
N SER A 563 12.00 -11.97 -1.18
CA SER A 563 12.17 -10.52 -0.99
C SER A 563 11.52 -10.00 0.30
N HIS A 564 10.77 -10.87 1.00
CA HIS A 564 10.06 -10.55 2.25
C HIS A 564 10.55 -11.43 3.39
N SER A 565 10.14 -11.08 4.62
CA SER A 565 10.49 -11.86 5.82
C SER A 565 9.78 -13.22 5.83
N LEU A 566 10.34 -14.18 6.57
CA LEU A 566 9.72 -15.49 6.79
C LEU A 566 8.29 -15.37 7.33
N ARG A 567 8.03 -14.40 8.22
CA ARG A 567 6.70 -14.10 8.75
C ARG A 567 5.68 -13.80 7.63
N PHE A 568 6.07 -12.97 6.64
CA PHE A 568 5.22 -12.67 5.49
C PHE A 568 4.78 -13.96 4.79
N TYR A 569 5.71 -14.86 4.53
CA TYR A 569 5.41 -16.11 3.82
C TYR A 569 4.54 -17.06 4.63
N ARG A 570 4.71 -17.11 5.96
CA ARG A 570 3.81 -17.84 6.87
C ARG A 570 2.37 -17.35 6.78
N GLU A 571 2.15 -16.05 6.88
CA GLU A 571 0.82 -15.45 6.81
C GLU A 571 0.20 -15.57 5.41
N TYR A 572 0.98 -15.41 4.34
CA TYR A 572 0.48 -15.45 2.98
C TYR A 572 0.16 -16.85 2.46
N PHE A 573 1.01 -17.82 2.74
CA PHE A 573 0.81 -19.20 2.27
C PHE A 573 -0.08 -20.01 3.19
N ASP A 574 -0.20 -19.66 4.46
CA ASP A 574 -1.00 -20.30 5.50
C ASP A 574 -0.79 -21.84 5.54
N PRO A 575 0.43 -22.31 5.86
CA PRO A 575 0.74 -23.72 5.84
C PRO A 575 0.04 -24.48 6.99
N ALA A 576 -0.36 -25.73 6.73
CA ALA A 576 -0.92 -26.63 7.74
C ALA A 576 0.12 -27.03 8.79
N SER A 577 1.39 -27.15 8.39
CA SER A 577 2.52 -27.42 9.31
C SER A 577 3.83 -26.90 8.72
N GLU A 578 4.83 -26.77 9.58
CA GLU A 578 6.18 -26.32 9.22
C GLU A 578 7.25 -27.27 9.78
N LEU A 579 8.36 -27.33 9.05
CA LEU A 579 9.56 -28.03 9.50
C LEU A 579 10.78 -27.14 9.28
N GLU A 580 11.56 -26.92 10.33
CA GLU A 580 12.79 -26.12 10.25
C GLU A 580 14.03 -27.06 10.25
N ILE A 581 14.97 -26.76 9.37
CA ILE A 581 16.22 -27.52 9.25
C ILE A 581 17.38 -26.53 9.11
N GLU A 582 18.34 -26.63 10.01
CA GLU A 582 19.58 -25.86 9.97
C GLU A 582 20.74 -26.74 9.58
N LYS A 583 21.57 -26.30 8.64
CA LYS A 583 22.73 -27.06 8.21
C LYS A 583 23.91 -26.20 7.79
N ASP A 584 25.09 -26.65 8.11
CA ASP A 584 26.36 -26.17 7.58
C ASP A 584 26.68 -26.93 6.30
N ARG A 585 26.90 -26.22 5.18
CA ARG A 585 27.12 -26.79 3.85
C ARG A 585 28.42 -26.30 3.22
N LYS A 586 29.34 -27.20 2.95
CA LYS A 586 30.46 -26.93 2.05
C LYS A 586 30.15 -27.51 0.67
N ARG A 587 30.07 -26.63 -0.33
CA ARG A 587 29.75 -26.99 -1.73
C ARG A 587 31.00 -26.90 -2.59
N PHE A 588 31.28 -27.95 -3.33
CA PHE A 588 32.30 -28.01 -4.36
C PHE A 588 31.63 -28.18 -5.73
N LYS A 589 31.93 -27.29 -6.68
CA LYS A 589 31.64 -27.54 -8.09
C LYS A 589 32.89 -28.19 -8.66
N ILE A 590 32.74 -29.36 -9.24
CA ILE A 590 33.85 -30.15 -9.78
C ILE A 590 33.60 -30.57 -11.22
N GLN A 591 34.67 -30.84 -11.96
CA GLN A 591 34.62 -31.60 -13.21
C GLN A 591 35.25 -32.99 -12.97
N TYR A 592 34.51 -34.04 -13.35
CA TYR A 592 34.95 -35.42 -13.32
C TYR A 592 34.60 -36.13 -14.62
N LYS A 593 35.60 -36.70 -15.32
CA LYS A 593 35.42 -37.31 -16.64
C LYS A 593 34.63 -36.43 -17.65
N GLY A 594 34.90 -35.11 -17.64
CA GLY A 594 34.26 -34.13 -18.54
C GLY A 594 32.79 -33.81 -18.20
N VAL A 595 32.32 -34.18 -17.02
CA VAL A 595 30.97 -33.86 -16.56
C VAL A 595 31.06 -33.00 -15.29
N ASP A 596 30.16 -31.96 -15.24
CA ASP A 596 30.04 -31.11 -14.05
C ASP A 596 29.20 -31.77 -12.96
N PHE A 597 29.75 -31.83 -11.73
CA PHE A 597 29.04 -32.26 -10.55
C PHE A 597 29.09 -31.22 -9.46
N TYR A 598 28.06 -31.22 -8.60
CA TYR A 598 28.03 -30.52 -7.33
C TYR A 598 28.18 -31.53 -6.21
N ILE A 599 29.18 -31.37 -5.39
CA ILE A 599 29.41 -32.13 -4.16
C ILE A 599 29.09 -31.24 -2.99
N ASN A 600 28.11 -31.62 -2.18
CA ASN A 600 27.76 -30.93 -0.93
C ASN A 600 28.20 -31.85 0.24
N LEU A 601 28.97 -31.27 1.14
CA LEU A 601 29.22 -31.86 2.46
C LEU A 601 28.36 -31.10 3.44
N ASP A 602 27.32 -31.75 3.94
CA ASP A 602 26.32 -31.17 4.81
C ASP A 602 26.47 -31.72 6.23
N THR A 603 26.46 -30.83 7.21
CA THR A 603 26.30 -31.15 8.61
C THR A 603 24.93 -30.64 9.04
N LEU A 604 24.01 -31.52 9.43
CA LEU A 604 22.76 -31.13 10.03
C LEU A 604 23.01 -30.68 11.46
N VAL A 605 22.70 -29.40 11.73
CA VAL A 605 22.98 -28.77 13.03
C VAL A 605 21.75 -28.84 13.92
N ASN A 606 20.57 -28.58 13.31
CA ASN A 606 19.30 -28.65 14.01
C ASN A 606 18.23 -29.29 13.10
N PRO A 607 17.75 -30.51 13.45
CA PRO A 607 18.27 -31.39 14.48
C PRO A 607 19.66 -31.92 14.13
N ASP A 608 20.49 -32.26 15.16
CA ASP A 608 21.80 -32.83 14.95
C ASP A 608 21.69 -34.29 14.50
N LEU A 609 21.85 -34.50 13.19
CA LEU A 609 21.78 -35.82 12.54
C LEU A 609 23.10 -36.23 11.87
N GLY A 610 24.19 -35.51 12.17
CA GLY A 610 25.52 -35.81 11.67
C GLY A 610 25.80 -35.30 10.26
N HIS A 611 26.64 -36.03 9.53
CA HIS A 611 27.22 -35.56 8.27
C HIS A 611 26.73 -36.35 7.06
N PHE A 612 26.52 -35.64 5.95
CA PHE A 612 26.06 -36.23 4.70
C PHE A 612 26.92 -35.75 3.53
N LEU A 613 27.19 -36.68 2.61
CA LEU A 613 27.72 -36.39 1.28
C LEU A 613 26.57 -36.45 0.29
N GLU A 614 26.31 -35.35 -0.41
CA GLU A 614 25.36 -35.31 -1.51
C GLU A 614 26.09 -35.00 -2.81
N VAL A 615 25.97 -35.88 -3.80
CA VAL A 615 26.54 -35.73 -5.15
C VAL A 615 25.41 -35.56 -6.14
N LYS A 616 25.45 -34.51 -6.94
CA LYS A 616 24.40 -34.22 -7.92
C LYS A 616 24.91 -33.61 -9.19
N SER A 617 24.15 -33.86 -10.29
CA SER A 617 24.37 -33.26 -11.60
C SER A 617 23.04 -32.98 -12.30
N ARG A 618 22.97 -31.89 -13.07
CA ARG A 618 21.81 -31.58 -13.91
C ARG A 618 21.78 -32.51 -15.11
N THR A 619 20.59 -32.88 -15.54
CA THR A 619 20.36 -33.74 -16.71
C THR A 619 19.20 -33.21 -17.55
N TRP A 620 19.23 -33.50 -18.85
CA TRP A 620 18.24 -33.02 -19.82
C TRP A 620 17.51 -34.15 -20.51
N SER A 621 18.02 -35.41 -20.42
CA SER A 621 17.45 -36.56 -21.03
C SER A 621 17.59 -37.80 -20.19
N ARG A 622 16.85 -38.87 -20.53
CA ARG A 622 16.93 -40.15 -19.83
C ARG A 622 18.30 -40.81 -19.98
N ASP A 623 18.87 -40.81 -21.20
CA ASP A 623 20.19 -41.43 -21.45
C ASP A 623 21.29 -40.66 -20.72
N ASP A 624 21.19 -39.33 -20.67
CA ASP A 624 22.14 -38.50 -19.89
C ASP A 624 22.00 -38.77 -18.38
N ALA A 625 20.76 -38.99 -17.89
CA ALA A 625 20.50 -39.35 -16.51
C ALA A 625 21.10 -40.70 -16.14
N GLU A 626 20.95 -41.73 -16.98
CA GLU A 626 21.51 -43.08 -16.80
C GLU A 626 23.04 -43.02 -16.79
N ARG A 627 23.68 -42.32 -17.71
CA ARG A 627 25.13 -42.10 -17.76
C ARG A 627 25.62 -41.38 -16.48
N LYS A 628 24.96 -40.30 -16.07
CA LYS A 628 25.36 -39.53 -14.88
C LYS A 628 25.14 -40.29 -13.58
N SER A 629 24.12 -41.15 -13.50
CA SER A 629 23.91 -42.00 -12.33
C SER A 629 25.07 -42.98 -12.12
N GLN A 630 25.60 -43.57 -13.18
CA GLN A 630 26.79 -44.43 -13.11
C GLN A 630 28.01 -43.64 -12.67
N LEU A 631 28.21 -42.42 -13.22
CA LEU A 631 29.33 -41.56 -12.81
C LEU A 631 29.20 -41.08 -11.37
N ILE A 632 28.01 -40.89 -10.83
CA ILE A 632 27.76 -40.53 -9.43
C ILE A 632 28.20 -41.74 -8.53
N ALA A 633 27.80 -42.95 -8.90
CA ALA A 633 28.22 -44.16 -8.14
C ALA A 633 29.74 -44.34 -8.15
N GLU A 634 30.41 -44.21 -9.32
CA GLU A 634 31.87 -44.23 -9.41
C GLU A 634 32.53 -43.11 -8.59
N LEU A 635 31.94 -41.91 -8.56
CA LEU A 635 32.47 -40.78 -7.82
C LEU A 635 32.32 -40.97 -6.30
N ILE A 636 31.23 -41.56 -5.83
CA ILE A 636 31.02 -41.91 -4.42
C ILE A 636 32.06 -42.96 -3.99
N ASP A 637 32.33 -43.97 -4.86
CA ASP A 637 33.37 -44.98 -4.60
C ASP A 637 34.77 -44.35 -4.56
N TYR A 638 35.08 -43.48 -5.54
CA TYR A 638 36.35 -42.75 -5.61
C TYR A 638 36.59 -41.88 -4.37
N LEU A 639 35.53 -41.25 -3.83
CA LEU A 639 35.56 -40.44 -2.63
C LEU A 639 35.64 -41.29 -1.35
N GLY A 640 35.62 -42.63 -1.44
CA GLY A 640 35.72 -43.55 -0.33
C GLY A 640 34.44 -43.69 0.52
N ALA A 641 33.31 -43.32 -0.03
CA ALA A 641 32.00 -43.34 0.65
C ALA A 641 31.10 -44.51 0.24
N SER A 642 31.54 -45.42 -0.61
CA SER A 642 30.75 -46.58 -1.10
C SER A 642 30.33 -47.58 -0.04
N SER A 643 31.05 -47.64 1.08
CA SER A 643 30.73 -48.53 2.22
C SER A 643 29.75 -47.90 3.21
N GLU A 644 29.44 -46.65 3.05
CA GLU A 644 28.52 -45.91 3.93
C GLU A 644 27.07 -46.15 3.53
N LYS A 645 26.13 -45.93 4.48
CA LYS A 645 24.71 -46.16 4.23
C LYS A 645 24.18 -45.14 3.20
N ALA A 646 23.67 -45.65 2.10
CA ALA A 646 22.95 -44.83 1.13
C ALA A 646 21.66 -44.29 1.75
N GLU A 647 21.34 -43.02 1.45
CA GLU A 647 20.16 -42.32 1.93
C GLU A 647 19.29 -41.92 0.76
N THR A 648 18.13 -42.56 0.66
CA THR A 648 17.16 -42.32 -0.42
C THR A 648 16.14 -41.25 -0.08
N GLN A 649 16.06 -40.90 1.20
CA GLN A 649 15.16 -39.85 1.69
C GLN A 649 15.81 -38.47 1.51
N ASP A 650 14.98 -37.46 1.33
CA ASP A 650 15.48 -36.08 1.42
C ASP A 650 15.58 -35.60 2.89
N TYR A 651 16.14 -34.39 3.10
CA TYR A 651 16.38 -33.94 4.48
C TYR A 651 15.10 -33.77 5.30
N PRO A 652 13.98 -33.22 4.77
CA PRO A 652 12.73 -33.20 5.53
C PRO A 652 12.25 -34.57 5.95
N GLU A 653 12.27 -35.57 5.08
CA GLU A 653 11.86 -36.94 5.39
C GLU A 653 12.75 -37.60 6.47
N ILE A 654 14.06 -37.37 6.40
CA ILE A 654 15.02 -37.87 7.42
C ILE A 654 14.72 -37.25 8.78
N VAL A 655 14.43 -35.93 8.81
CA VAL A 655 14.14 -35.20 10.04
C VAL A 655 12.77 -35.59 10.61
N GLU A 656 11.75 -35.75 9.77
CA GLU A 656 10.43 -36.23 10.19
C GLU A 656 10.48 -37.63 10.79
N ASP A 657 11.22 -38.56 10.16
CA ASP A 657 11.41 -39.90 10.70
C ASP A 657 12.12 -39.86 12.05
N HIS A 658 13.10 -38.99 12.20
CA HIS A 658 13.81 -38.84 13.48
C HIS A 658 12.88 -38.30 14.58
N LEU A 659 12.06 -37.27 14.27
CA LEU A 659 11.13 -36.70 15.24
C LEU A 659 10.01 -37.67 15.63
N ASN A 660 9.54 -38.50 14.70
CA ASN A 660 8.51 -39.50 14.94
C ASN A 660 9.01 -40.69 15.83
N HIS A 661 10.36 -40.88 15.94
CA HIS A 661 10.96 -41.94 16.75
C HIS A 661 11.45 -41.45 18.12
N GLN A 662 11.39 -40.17 18.41
CA GLN A 662 11.58 -39.55 19.73
C GLN A 662 10.28 -39.50 20.53
#